data_ef60a65c9585aee8c7efe5678f795466
#
_entry.id   ef60a65c9585aee8c7efe5678f795466
#
_cell.length_a   1.000
_cell.length_b   1.000
_cell.length_c   1.000
_cell.angle_alpha   90.00
_cell.angle_beta   90.00
_cell.angle_gamma   90.00
#
_symmetry.space_group_name_H-M   'P 1'
#
loop_
_entity.id
_entity.type
_entity.pdbx_description
1 polymer ?
#
loop_
_entity_poly.entity_id
_entity_poly.type
_entity_poly.pdbx_seq_one_letter_code
_entity_poly.pdbx_strand_id
1 'polypeptide(L)'
;MTTNLTRSEAQSRTQLLEVDSYSVHIDVSNAETDADTYLSRTVVDFSARFVDSTFIDLIADSVSSVLINGESLSPAEVFDGARVTFPVRAGRNSLTIEAQARYSTSGEGLHRFTDPADGKTYLYTQYEPTDARRVFANFDQPDLKAEFIFTVTAPAHFQVLSNRTEARTEPADGSAGAVTHYFEPTLKQSSYITCITAGPYEGATDEWTDPRTGQTVQLGAWTRASLVDHLDADDIFGVTKAGLEFFTSEFDYPYPWGKYDQIFVPEYNLGAMENPGLVTFTDNLIFRDKVTDANYESRANVILHEMAHMWFGDLVTMKWWDDLWLKESFADFMGGLALAEATRFTDGWVTFALRRKAWAYTQDLYPTTHPIVADIPDVEAAKLNFDGITYAKGASVLKQLVAFVGREAFFAGSRLYFKRFEYGNTELADFLECLAEAAPDRDIANWASAWLGTSGVSELSLQLTTSDGSAEASEGSSAVSGGSIGFANGGASASAVSAQSGGRGKLVTSSSGARLRGPDAVDDNFDAATGAAHEAGSGASGSVEPPRRRSGSEKITSATIAQADSAEGTALLRPHTIEIATLGRSGRSIVPLDSFRFEFSTESADVEQLIGRSAGVITLLNFNDLDYARVRLDPESTEAAVTSASRIKDPLSRALVWSALDNAVRDGLMPVQKYLTAYARSLGKESHAGIMAGLSQTALTCIDQWVADRNFDAAIMGLLGAALDALAAAKAGSDAQLHLANLVLALTSRTARCAAGSSAVAMGRGFASQVLAVPVGEEIDRMYAGAPGQSGQAGSAGQSAETSGGTRASRGADHSTATLPFRGLINDHALRWNALTALVSLGWADQTDIARENHSDPSSSGRLRAETASAALPLPIVKIRAWEAIREAGALSNDVLSAIIAGFIAPSAMPLIEEYVDEYFDGLLGFWMDNSIEIARRLVLGLYPRWSVDEEAVVEKTDAWLAANVDAPAALRRLVIERRDDLARAIFLKSTQSSRH
;
A
#
# COMPACT_ATOMS: atom_id res chain seq x y z
N MET A 1 -0.37 28.56 -15.88
CA MET A 1 -0.69 27.70 -17.05
C MET A 1 -0.70 26.28 -16.54
N THR A 2 -1.73 25.52 -16.84
CA THR A 2 -1.88 24.18 -16.24
C THR A 2 -1.03 23.17 -17.00
N THR A 3 -0.05 22.56 -16.33
CA THR A 3 0.66 21.37 -16.82
C THR A 3 -0.25 20.13 -16.84
N ASN A 4 -1.49 20.27 -16.38
CA ASN A 4 -2.45 19.19 -16.17
C ASN A 4 -3.19 18.89 -17.49
N LEU A 5 -3.03 17.68 -18.05
CA LEU A 5 -3.73 17.22 -19.24
C LEU A 5 -5.13 16.75 -18.84
N THR A 6 -6.15 17.32 -19.50
CA THR A 6 -7.54 16.92 -19.29
C THR A 6 -7.95 15.76 -20.21
N ARG A 7 -8.93 14.95 -19.77
CA ARG A 7 -9.54 13.89 -20.59
C ARG A 7 -10.07 14.41 -21.92
N SER A 8 -10.69 15.59 -21.93
CA SER A 8 -11.24 16.20 -23.17
C SER A 8 -10.14 16.61 -24.16
N GLU A 9 -8.99 17.11 -23.69
CA GLU A 9 -7.83 17.40 -24.53
C GLU A 9 -7.25 16.11 -25.13
N ALA A 10 -7.08 15.05 -24.30
CA ALA A 10 -6.60 13.76 -24.75
C ALA A 10 -7.51 13.15 -25.82
N GLN A 11 -8.84 13.12 -25.58
CA GLN A 11 -9.82 12.64 -26.55
C GLN A 11 -9.78 13.43 -27.87
N SER A 12 -9.61 14.76 -27.80
CA SER A 12 -9.49 15.60 -29.00
C SER A 12 -8.25 15.24 -29.80
N ARG A 13 -7.12 14.99 -29.13
CA ARG A 13 -5.88 14.53 -29.80
C ARG A 13 -6.04 13.17 -30.48
N THR A 14 -6.64 12.19 -29.80
CA THR A 14 -6.90 10.86 -30.38
C THR A 14 -7.85 10.90 -31.56
N GLN A 15 -8.82 11.81 -31.56
CA GLN A 15 -9.68 12.03 -32.71
C GLN A 15 -8.95 12.66 -33.91
N LEU A 16 -7.93 13.46 -33.66
CA LEU A 16 -7.14 14.16 -34.67
C LEU A 16 -5.97 13.32 -35.17
N LEU A 17 -5.24 12.64 -34.27
CA LEU A 17 -3.93 12.07 -34.55
C LEU A 17 -3.91 10.53 -34.54
N GLU A 18 -2.97 9.99 -35.29
CA GLU A 18 -2.47 8.61 -35.19
C GLU A 18 -0.95 8.69 -35.22
N VAL A 19 -0.27 8.18 -34.18
CA VAL A 19 1.18 8.29 -34.04
C VAL A 19 1.83 7.01 -34.56
N ASP A 20 2.80 7.18 -35.46
CA ASP A 20 3.55 6.05 -36.03
C ASP A 20 4.76 5.72 -35.15
N SER A 21 5.65 6.70 -34.90
CA SER A 21 6.90 6.45 -34.17
C SER A 21 7.49 7.70 -33.52
N TYR A 22 8.30 7.46 -32.49
CA TYR A 22 9.19 8.43 -31.87
C TYR A 22 10.65 7.99 -32.06
N SER A 23 11.51 8.90 -32.52
CA SER A 23 12.97 8.76 -32.43
C SER A 23 13.49 9.73 -31.37
N VAL A 24 13.94 9.21 -30.25
CA VAL A 24 14.34 9.98 -29.06
C VAL A 24 15.83 9.83 -28.83
N HIS A 25 16.55 10.97 -28.79
CA HIS A 25 17.96 11.03 -28.40
C HIS A 25 18.11 11.81 -27.11
N ILE A 26 18.66 11.17 -26.08
CA ILE A 26 18.95 11.73 -24.77
C ILE A 26 20.49 11.74 -24.59
N ASP A 27 21.06 12.92 -24.34
CA ASP A 27 22.50 13.06 -24.09
C ASP A 27 22.75 13.37 -22.62
N VAL A 28 23.16 12.36 -21.86
CA VAL A 28 23.51 12.40 -20.44
C VAL A 28 25.02 12.26 -20.23
N SER A 29 25.84 12.60 -21.22
CA SER A 29 27.30 12.55 -21.12
C SER A 29 27.84 13.45 -19.99
N ASN A 30 27.03 14.40 -19.51
CA ASN A 30 27.34 15.32 -18.41
C ASN A 30 26.79 14.87 -17.04
N ALA A 31 26.25 13.67 -16.90
CA ALA A 31 25.54 13.20 -15.69
C ALA A 31 26.36 13.26 -14.40
N GLU A 32 27.70 13.12 -14.50
CA GLU A 32 28.64 13.16 -13.37
C GLU A 32 29.17 14.58 -13.08
N THR A 33 28.60 15.61 -13.71
CA THR A 33 28.96 17.01 -13.49
C THR A 33 27.89 17.73 -12.66
N ASP A 34 28.17 18.99 -12.30
CA ASP A 34 27.18 19.85 -11.62
C ASP A 34 26.08 20.41 -12.58
N ALA A 35 26.00 19.92 -13.82
CA ALA A 35 24.97 20.34 -14.76
C ALA A 35 23.57 19.89 -14.30
N ASP A 36 22.61 20.80 -14.29
CA ASP A 36 21.22 20.53 -13.90
C ASP A 36 20.36 20.06 -15.07
N THR A 37 20.88 20.16 -16.31
CA THR A 37 20.13 19.88 -17.54
C THR A 37 20.92 18.98 -18.48
N TYR A 38 20.19 18.33 -19.39
CA TYR A 38 20.72 17.47 -20.45
C TYR A 38 19.97 17.74 -21.75
N LEU A 39 20.58 17.38 -22.90
CA LEU A 39 19.95 17.52 -24.20
C LEU A 39 18.94 16.41 -24.46
N SER A 40 17.71 16.81 -24.85
CA SER A 40 16.68 15.93 -25.36
C SER A 40 16.27 16.34 -26.76
N ARG A 41 16.36 15.40 -27.72
CA ARG A 41 15.91 15.60 -29.09
C ARG A 41 14.91 14.55 -29.46
N THR A 42 13.72 14.97 -29.90
CA THR A 42 12.64 14.07 -30.32
C THR A 42 12.24 14.33 -31.76
N VAL A 43 12.08 13.29 -32.56
CA VAL A 43 11.41 13.31 -33.85
C VAL A 43 10.16 12.44 -33.73
N VAL A 44 9.00 13.01 -34.03
CA VAL A 44 7.70 12.32 -34.01
C VAL A 44 7.16 12.25 -35.42
N ASP A 45 6.90 11.06 -35.92
CA ASP A 45 6.22 10.80 -37.18
C ASP A 45 4.79 10.36 -36.89
N PHE A 46 3.81 11.06 -37.46
CA PHE A 46 2.39 10.85 -37.21
C PHE A 46 1.51 11.27 -38.37
N SER A 47 0.27 10.83 -38.37
CA SER A 47 -0.76 11.24 -39.32
C SER A 47 -1.85 12.04 -38.61
N ALA A 48 -2.35 13.12 -39.27
CA ALA A 48 -3.52 13.84 -38.82
C ALA A 48 -4.69 13.63 -39.80
N ARG A 49 -5.90 13.45 -39.28
CA ARG A 49 -7.10 13.15 -40.08
C ARG A 49 -7.59 14.35 -40.86
N PHE A 50 -7.36 15.57 -40.35
CA PHE A 50 -7.73 16.83 -40.97
C PHE A 50 -6.75 17.94 -40.61
N VAL A 51 -6.84 19.10 -41.23
CA VAL A 51 -6.01 20.28 -40.94
C VAL A 51 -6.53 20.93 -39.67
N ASP A 52 -5.65 21.09 -38.68
CA ASP A 52 -5.94 21.73 -37.38
C ASP A 52 -4.66 22.23 -36.73
N SER A 53 -4.77 22.68 -35.48
CA SER A 53 -3.66 22.94 -34.57
C SER A 53 -3.79 22.05 -33.36
N THR A 54 -2.65 21.54 -32.89
CA THR A 54 -2.57 20.70 -31.69
C THR A 54 -1.34 21.04 -30.86
N PHE A 55 -1.11 20.31 -29.76
CA PHE A 55 0.07 20.48 -28.93
C PHE A 55 0.71 19.11 -28.61
N ILE A 56 2.01 19.16 -28.31
CA ILE A 56 2.76 18.05 -27.73
C ILE A 56 3.22 18.46 -26.33
N ASP A 57 3.21 17.51 -25.40
CA ASP A 57 3.59 17.78 -24.01
C ASP A 57 5.12 17.77 -23.88
N LEU A 58 5.68 18.76 -23.17
CA LEU A 58 7.13 18.87 -22.86
C LEU A 58 7.33 19.83 -21.71
N ILE A 59 7.93 19.37 -20.63
CA ILE A 59 8.41 20.19 -19.52
C ILE A 59 9.94 20.26 -19.61
N ALA A 60 10.47 21.42 -19.99
CA ALA A 60 11.89 21.59 -20.19
C ALA A 60 12.34 22.98 -19.72
N ASP A 61 13.63 23.12 -19.42
CA ASP A 61 14.23 24.40 -19.08
C ASP A 61 14.18 25.39 -20.26
N SER A 62 14.44 24.87 -21.46
CA SER A 62 14.36 25.65 -22.70
C SER A 62 14.18 24.75 -23.91
N VAL A 63 13.58 25.34 -24.97
CA VAL A 63 13.45 24.71 -26.29
C VAL A 63 14.29 25.50 -27.27
N SER A 64 15.24 24.86 -27.92
CA SER A 64 16.18 25.49 -28.87
C SER A 64 15.67 25.44 -30.31
N SER A 65 14.90 24.41 -30.69
CA SER A 65 14.43 24.20 -32.06
C SER A 65 13.08 23.51 -32.09
N VAL A 66 12.19 23.98 -32.97
CA VAL A 66 10.91 23.32 -33.32
C VAL A 66 10.76 23.34 -34.84
N LEU A 67 10.67 22.17 -35.44
CA LEU A 67 10.48 21.99 -36.88
C LEU A 67 9.23 21.12 -37.13
N ILE A 68 8.24 21.66 -37.83
CA ILE A 68 7.08 20.87 -38.31
C ILE A 68 7.11 20.75 -39.84
N ASN A 69 7.16 19.52 -40.34
CA ASN A 69 7.23 19.25 -41.78
C ASN A 69 8.39 19.97 -42.49
N GLY A 70 9.50 20.23 -41.78
CA GLY A 70 10.68 20.98 -42.26
C GLY A 70 10.54 22.51 -42.13
N GLU A 71 9.42 23.04 -41.67
CA GLU A 71 9.22 24.47 -41.41
C GLU A 71 9.61 24.79 -39.97
N SER A 72 10.45 25.80 -39.77
CA SER A 72 10.87 26.25 -38.42
C SER A 72 9.80 27.12 -37.78
N LEU A 73 9.44 26.79 -36.55
CA LEU A 73 8.62 27.65 -35.68
C LEU A 73 9.50 28.33 -34.64
N SER A 74 9.10 29.52 -34.21
CA SER A 74 9.78 30.24 -33.13
C SER A 74 9.49 29.58 -31.78
N PRO A 75 10.48 28.98 -31.09
CA PRO A 75 10.22 28.36 -29.79
C PRO A 75 9.56 29.31 -28.77
N ALA A 76 9.95 30.59 -28.79
CA ALA A 76 9.41 31.60 -27.89
C ALA A 76 7.92 31.93 -28.13
N GLU A 77 7.37 31.54 -29.28
CA GLU A 77 5.96 31.78 -29.64
C GLU A 77 5.10 30.51 -29.41
N VAL A 78 5.70 29.33 -29.49
CA VAL A 78 4.97 28.06 -29.49
C VAL A 78 5.13 27.23 -28.21
N PHE A 79 6.18 27.49 -27.42
CA PHE A 79 6.45 26.81 -26.16
C PHE A 79 6.05 27.68 -24.97
N ASP A 80 5.20 27.15 -24.07
CA ASP A 80 4.68 27.85 -22.90
C ASP A 80 5.31 27.42 -21.57
N GLY A 81 6.31 26.54 -21.61
CA GLY A 81 6.97 25.92 -20.44
C GLY A 81 6.50 24.49 -20.15
N ALA A 82 5.35 24.07 -20.72
CA ALA A 82 4.79 22.73 -20.51
C ALA A 82 4.30 22.07 -21.81
N ARG A 83 4.10 22.85 -22.89
CA ARG A 83 3.53 22.40 -24.16
C ARG A 83 4.15 23.14 -25.32
N VAL A 84 4.27 22.48 -26.47
CA VAL A 84 4.60 23.09 -27.75
C VAL A 84 3.37 22.99 -28.65
N THR A 85 2.80 24.11 -29.07
CA THR A 85 1.63 24.19 -29.93
C THR A 85 2.07 24.35 -31.39
N PHE A 86 1.48 23.61 -32.32
CA PHE A 86 1.84 23.66 -33.74
C PHE A 86 0.67 23.28 -34.67
N PRO A 87 0.70 23.77 -35.95
CA PRO A 87 -0.28 23.36 -36.93
C PRO A 87 0.03 21.98 -37.53
N VAL A 88 -1.03 21.24 -37.89
CA VAL A 88 -0.94 19.96 -38.61
C VAL A 88 -1.66 19.99 -39.92
N ARG A 89 -1.14 19.28 -40.91
CA ARG A 89 -1.81 19.05 -42.21
C ARG A 89 -2.47 17.68 -42.25
N ALA A 90 -3.56 17.56 -42.99
CA ALA A 90 -4.16 16.23 -43.20
C ALA A 90 -3.16 15.26 -43.86
N GLY A 91 -3.10 14.03 -43.34
CA GLY A 91 -2.13 13.01 -43.72
C GLY A 91 -0.84 13.10 -42.88
N ARG A 92 0.28 12.68 -43.45
CA ARG A 92 1.56 12.53 -42.71
C ARG A 92 2.17 13.85 -42.30
N ASN A 93 2.64 13.89 -41.07
CA ASN A 93 3.38 14.99 -40.45
C ASN A 93 4.65 14.44 -39.78
N SER A 94 5.67 15.29 -39.65
CA SER A 94 6.90 14.99 -38.89
C SER A 94 7.25 16.23 -38.07
N LEU A 95 7.40 16.06 -36.76
CA LEU A 95 7.75 17.11 -35.79
C LEU A 95 9.10 16.80 -35.17
N THR A 96 10.03 17.77 -35.20
CA THR A 96 11.31 17.67 -34.51
C THR A 96 11.41 18.75 -33.43
N ILE A 97 11.76 18.36 -32.20
CA ILE A 97 11.99 19.27 -31.08
C ILE A 97 13.36 18.99 -30.46
N GLU A 98 14.13 20.06 -30.17
CA GLU A 98 15.35 20.00 -29.38
C GLU A 98 15.17 20.89 -28.15
N ALA A 99 15.47 20.32 -26.96
CA ALA A 99 15.25 20.95 -25.67
C ALA A 99 16.34 20.63 -24.66
N GLN A 100 16.49 21.49 -23.65
CA GLN A 100 17.24 21.23 -22.43
C GLN A 100 16.24 20.76 -21.38
N ALA A 101 16.23 19.46 -21.09
CA ALA A 101 15.44 18.86 -20.02
C ALA A 101 16.23 18.85 -18.72
N ARG A 102 15.57 18.74 -17.57
CA ARG A 102 16.16 18.81 -16.24
C ARG A 102 16.31 17.43 -15.62
N TYR A 103 17.45 17.18 -14.96
CA TYR A 103 17.57 16.06 -14.03
C TYR A 103 16.64 16.28 -12.83
N SER A 104 16.01 15.21 -12.37
CA SER A 104 15.12 15.20 -11.22
C SER A 104 15.82 14.62 -9.99
N THR A 105 15.37 15.04 -8.81
CA THR A 105 15.73 14.47 -7.50
C THR A 105 14.48 14.00 -6.75
N SER A 106 13.28 14.11 -7.38
CA SER A 106 11.99 13.74 -6.80
C SER A 106 11.44 12.38 -7.25
N GLY A 107 12.24 11.62 -8.04
CA GLY A 107 11.81 10.30 -8.55
C GLY A 107 10.83 10.35 -9.73
N GLU A 108 10.58 11.53 -10.33
CA GLU A 108 9.74 11.75 -11.51
C GLU A 108 10.60 12.17 -12.71
N GLY A 109 10.28 11.72 -13.93
CA GLY A 109 11.09 12.01 -15.12
C GLY A 109 12.42 11.26 -15.11
N LEU A 110 13.55 11.92 -15.42
CA LEU A 110 14.90 11.34 -15.34
C LEU A 110 15.54 11.68 -14.00
N HIS A 111 15.49 10.76 -13.07
CA HIS A 111 16.07 10.90 -11.72
C HIS A 111 17.57 10.70 -11.74
N ARG A 112 18.31 11.59 -11.04
CA ARG A 112 19.76 11.51 -10.84
C ARG A 112 20.09 11.35 -9.36
N PHE A 113 20.77 10.26 -9.04
CA PHE A 113 21.20 9.91 -7.69
C PHE A 113 22.71 9.70 -7.64
N THR A 114 23.37 10.26 -6.63
CA THR A 114 24.78 9.97 -6.32
C THR A 114 24.84 9.14 -5.06
N ASP A 115 25.31 7.89 -5.19
CA ASP A 115 25.38 6.96 -4.07
C ASP A 115 26.44 7.41 -3.04
N PRO A 116 26.04 7.67 -1.78
CA PRO A 116 26.98 8.05 -0.72
C PRO A 116 27.98 6.94 -0.35
N ALA A 117 27.70 5.68 -0.72
CA ALA A 117 28.56 4.56 -0.41
C ALA A 117 29.79 4.47 -1.32
N ASP A 118 29.64 4.79 -2.61
CA ASP A 118 30.73 4.66 -3.60
C ASP A 118 31.01 5.96 -4.40
N GLY A 119 30.17 6.98 -4.23
CA GLY A 119 30.28 8.27 -4.92
C GLY A 119 29.91 8.24 -6.40
N LYS A 120 29.34 7.14 -6.90
CA LYS A 120 28.96 6.98 -8.30
C LYS A 120 27.56 7.53 -8.58
N THR A 121 27.34 7.96 -9.82
CA THR A 121 26.08 8.54 -10.28
C THR A 121 25.25 7.51 -11.05
N TYR A 122 23.96 7.46 -10.74
CA TYR A 122 22.95 6.56 -11.30
C TYR A 122 21.76 7.34 -11.81
N LEU A 123 21.27 7.01 -13.00
CA LEU A 123 20.11 7.60 -13.64
C LEU A 123 19.06 6.53 -13.91
N TYR A 124 17.80 6.88 -13.71
CA TYR A 124 16.63 6.07 -14.13
C TYR A 124 15.45 6.98 -14.45
N THR A 125 14.52 6.48 -15.23
CA THR A 125 13.30 7.18 -15.58
C THR A 125 12.08 6.61 -14.87
N GLN A 126 11.12 7.50 -14.53
CA GLN A 126 9.79 7.15 -14.05
C GLN A 126 8.77 8.10 -14.68
N TYR A 127 7.76 7.55 -15.36
CA TYR A 127 6.88 8.33 -16.21
C TYR A 127 5.39 8.26 -15.86
N GLU A 128 4.94 7.23 -15.16
CA GLU A 128 3.52 7.10 -14.88
C GLU A 128 3.01 8.16 -13.88
N PRO A 129 1.84 8.77 -14.16
CA PRO A 129 1.00 8.57 -15.34
C PRO A 129 1.41 9.41 -16.58
N THR A 130 2.12 10.54 -16.45
CA THR A 130 2.41 11.48 -17.54
C THR A 130 3.67 12.30 -17.31
N ASP A 131 4.74 11.68 -16.84
CA ASP A 131 6.03 12.33 -16.59
C ASP A 131 7.08 12.03 -17.68
N ALA A 132 6.72 11.31 -18.76
CA ALA A 132 7.57 11.18 -19.96
C ALA A 132 7.86 12.56 -20.59
N ARG A 133 6.91 13.48 -20.53
CA ARG A 133 7.05 14.87 -20.96
C ARG A 133 8.12 15.67 -20.22
N ARG A 134 8.64 15.19 -19.08
CA ARG A 134 9.78 15.78 -18.36
C ARG A 134 11.12 15.37 -18.97
N VAL A 135 11.12 14.37 -19.85
CA VAL A 135 12.33 13.77 -20.42
C VAL A 135 12.43 14.03 -21.92
N PHE A 136 11.33 13.86 -22.64
CA PHE A 136 11.26 14.09 -24.09
C PHE A 136 9.87 14.56 -24.52
N ALA A 137 9.80 15.25 -25.65
CA ALA A 137 8.53 15.71 -26.20
C ALA A 137 7.69 14.52 -26.70
N ASN A 138 6.47 14.37 -26.18
CA ASN A 138 5.56 13.30 -26.60
C ASN A 138 4.10 13.68 -26.38
N PHE A 139 3.18 12.96 -27.01
CA PHE A 139 1.76 13.03 -26.71
C PHE A 139 1.50 12.14 -25.48
N ASP A 140 1.63 12.72 -24.29
CA ASP A 140 1.71 11.99 -23.03
C ASP A 140 0.33 11.53 -22.53
N GLN A 141 -0.24 10.56 -23.24
CA GLN A 141 -1.52 9.91 -22.93
C GLN A 141 -1.48 8.43 -23.33
N PRO A 142 -2.23 7.54 -22.63
CA PRO A 142 -2.07 6.10 -22.79
C PRO A 142 -2.57 5.56 -24.13
N ASP A 143 -3.51 6.21 -24.80
CA ASP A 143 -4.19 5.73 -26.02
C ASP A 143 -3.55 6.19 -27.34
N LEU A 144 -2.43 6.91 -27.27
CA LEU A 144 -1.60 7.24 -28.45
C LEU A 144 -0.33 6.37 -28.46
N LYS A 145 -0.51 5.05 -28.56
CA LYS A 145 0.59 4.09 -28.65
C LYS A 145 1.39 4.26 -29.94
N ALA A 146 2.71 4.12 -29.84
CA ALA A 146 3.64 4.19 -30.96
C ALA A 146 4.84 3.26 -30.78
N GLU A 147 5.68 3.14 -31.81
CA GLU A 147 7.01 2.56 -31.69
C GLU A 147 8.01 3.62 -31.21
N PHE A 148 8.89 3.27 -30.25
CA PHE A 148 9.93 4.16 -29.74
C PHE A 148 11.30 3.64 -30.12
N ILE A 149 12.16 4.53 -30.64
CA ILE A 149 13.54 4.27 -31.02
C ILE A 149 14.42 5.15 -30.14
N PHE A 150 15.01 4.56 -29.10
CA PHE A 150 15.87 5.30 -28.18
C PHE A 150 17.32 5.29 -28.64
N THR A 151 17.96 6.45 -28.46
CA THR A 151 19.41 6.64 -28.60
C THR A 151 19.88 7.39 -27.35
N VAL A 152 20.86 6.87 -26.64
CA VAL A 152 21.36 7.47 -25.40
C VAL A 152 22.86 7.70 -25.50
N THR A 153 23.32 8.94 -25.30
CA THR A 153 24.73 9.25 -25.17
C THR A 153 25.08 9.39 -23.70
N ALA A 154 26.03 8.59 -23.21
CA ALA A 154 26.38 8.50 -21.79
C ALA A 154 27.89 8.37 -21.61
N PRO A 155 28.45 8.58 -20.38
CA PRO A 155 29.84 8.25 -20.07
C PRO A 155 30.17 6.81 -20.45
N ALA A 156 31.34 6.56 -21.06
CA ALA A 156 31.69 5.26 -21.64
C ALA A 156 31.76 4.09 -20.65
N HIS A 157 31.78 4.36 -19.34
CA HIS A 157 31.78 3.36 -18.28
C HIS A 157 30.39 3.07 -17.72
N PHE A 158 29.35 3.76 -18.21
CA PHE A 158 27.96 3.48 -17.80
C PHE A 158 27.41 2.26 -18.54
N GLN A 159 26.70 1.41 -17.81
CA GLN A 159 25.75 0.49 -18.37
C GLN A 159 24.48 1.28 -18.71
N VAL A 160 24.04 1.19 -19.97
CA VAL A 160 22.79 1.82 -20.42
C VAL A 160 21.79 0.73 -20.78
N LEU A 161 20.58 0.80 -20.23
CA LEU A 161 19.50 -0.15 -20.52
C LEU A 161 18.24 0.61 -20.95
N SER A 162 17.42 -0.04 -21.78
CA SER A 162 16.12 0.47 -22.22
C SER A 162 15.16 -0.70 -22.46
N ASN A 163 13.92 -0.43 -22.88
CA ASN A 163 12.88 -1.43 -23.15
C ASN A 163 13.36 -2.53 -24.14
N ARG A 164 14.22 -2.19 -25.08
CA ARG A 164 14.70 -3.13 -26.11
C ARG A 164 16.20 -3.40 -25.97
N THR A 165 16.64 -4.40 -26.68
CA THR A 165 18.05 -4.78 -26.74
C THR A 165 18.86 -3.68 -27.42
N GLU A 166 20.08 -3.45 -26.93
CA GLU A 166 21.04 -2.58 -27.57
C GLU A 166 21.46 -3.19 -28.93
N ALA A 167 21.26 -2.42 -29.99
CA ALA A 167 21.60 -2.85 -31.34
C ALA A 167 23.07 -2.61 -31.68
N ARG A 168 23.64 -1.48 -31.23
CA ARG A 168 25.04 -1.11 -31.42
C ARG A 168 25.43 0.06 -30.54
N THR A 169 26.74 0.26 -30.37
CA THR A 169 27.35 1.45 -29.73
C THR A 169 28.33 2.13 -30.70
N GLU A 170 28.49 3.43 -30.56
CA GLU A 170 29.46 4.24 -31.30
C GLU A 170 30.10 5.28 -30.37
N PRO A 171 31.39 5.65 -30.53
CA PRO A 171 31.96 6.78 -29.82
C PRO A 171 31.16 8.05 -30.09
N ALA A 172 30.85 8.82 -29.06
CA ALA A 172 30.08 10.05 -29.21
C ALA A 172 30.87 11.14 -29.93
N ASP A 173 30.28 11.77 -30.96
CA ASP A 173 30.88 12.90 -31.66
C ASP A 173 30.96 14.12 -30.72
N GLY A 174 32.17 14.67 -30.58
CA GLY A 174 32.40 15.91 -29.84
C GLY A 174 32.53 15.77 -28.31
N SER A 175 32.24 14.57 -27.72
CA SER A 175 32.33 14.31 -26.28
C SER A 175 33.36 13.24 -25.97
N ALA A 176 34.61 13.66 -25.67
CA ALA A 176 35.65 12.71 -25.32
C ALA A 176 35.27 11.89 -24.06
N GLY A 177 35.28 10.56 -24.18
CA GLY A 177 34.95 9.65 -23.08
C GLY A 177 33.45 9.29 -22.97
N ALA A 178 32.60 9.68 -23.92
CA ALA A 178 31.23 9.29 -24.02
C ALA A 178 31.00 8.30 -25.18
N VAL A 179 29.96 7.50 -25.06
CA VAL A 179 29.50 6.50 -26.05
C VAL A 179 28.02 6.72 -26.31
N THR A 180 27.61 6.61 -27.56
CA THR A 180 26.21 6.63 -27.97
C THR A 180 25.71 5.20 -28.16
N HIS A 181 24.65 4.86 -27.42
CA HIS A 181 23.96 3.59 -27.42
C HIS A 181 22.71 3.68 -28.30
N TYR A 182 22.55 2.77 -29.23
CA TYR A 182 21.41 2.68 -30.13
C TYR A 182 20.61 1.43 -29.80
N PHE A 183 19.30 1.59 -29.50
CA PHE A 183 18.41 0.48 -29.17
C PHE A 183 17.54 0.09 -30.37
N GLU A 184 17.14 -1.17 -30.41
CA GLU A 184 16.14 -1.64 -31.37
C GLU A 184 14.80 -0.92 -31.13
N PRO A 185 13.95 -0.73 -32.19
CA PRO A 185 12.61 -0.18 -32.01
C PRO A 185 11.78 -1.03 -31.04
N THR A 186 10.98 -0.36 -30.19
CA THR A 186 10.00 -1.06 -29.35
C THR A 186 8.87 -1.64 -30.21
N LEU A 187 8.10 -2.54 -29.62
CA LEU A 187 6.76 -2.79 -30.12
C LEU A 187 5.87 -1.58 -29.82
N LYS A 188 4.69 -1.55 -30.42
CA LYS A 188 3.72 -0.46 -30.21
C LYS A 188 3.28 -0.43 -28.75
N GLN A 189 3.61 0.63 -28.03
CA GLN A 189 3.35 0.80 -26.60
C GLN A 189 3.03 2.26 -26.24
N SER A 190 2.52 2.51 -25.04
CA SER A 190 2.24 3.84 -24.52
C SER A 190 3.52 4.54 -24.06
N SER A 191 3.53 5.88 -24.01
CA SER A 191 4.68 6.67 -23.56
C SER A 191 5.07 6.39 -22.11
N TYR A 192 4.09 6.18 -21.21
CA TYR A 192 4.31 6.06 -19.78
C TYR A 192 5.07 4.78 -19.36
N ILE A 193 5.12 3.75 -20.21
CA ILE A 193 5.86 2.51 -19.98
C ILE A 193 7.18 2.44 -20.76
N THR A 194 7.66 3.55 -21.30
CA THR A 194 9.01 3.63 -21.86
C THR A 194 10.03 3.86 -20.74
N CYS A 195 11.25 3.31 -20.87
CA CYS A 195 12.24 3.36 -19.83
C CYS A 195 13.66 3.50 -20.36
N ILE A 196 14.46 4.31 -19.66
CA ILE A 196 15.91 4.44 -19.86
C ILE A 196 16.58 4.42 -18.47
N THR A 197 17.65 3.65 -18.34
CA THR A 197 18.53 3.72 -17.18
C THR A 197 19.98 3.85 -17.64
N ALA A 198 20.81 4.61 -16.91
CA ALA A 198 22.21 4.79 -17.21
C ALA A 198 23.01 4.99 -15.92
N GLY A 199 24.11 4.28 -15.79
CA GLY A 199 24.98 4.36 -14.60
C GLY A 199 25.88 3.13 -14.51
N PRO A 200 26.77 3.08 -13.52
CA PRO A 200 27.61 1.92 -13.28
C PRO A 200 26.83 0.80 -12.57
N TYR A 201 25.69 0.41 -13.17
CA TYR A 201 24.89 -0.73 -12.71
C TYR A 201 25.62 -2.04 -12.96
N GLU A 202 25.52 -2.96 -12.00
CA GLU A 202 26.08 -4.30 -12.08
C GLU A 202 24.95 -5.32 -11.81
N GLY A 203 25.12 -6.57 -12.27
CA GLY A 203 24.04 -7.54 -12.12
C GLY A 203 24.37 -8.92 -12.63
N ALA A 204 23.34 -9.72 -12.81
CA ALA A 204 23.38 -11.10 -13.31
C ALA A 204 22.43 -11.27 -14.48
N THR A 205 22.68 -12.25 -15.31
CA THR A 205 21.85 -12.62 -16.47
C THR A 205 21.51 -14.09 -16.44
N ASP A 206 20.35 -14.44 -16.99
CA ASP A 206 19.86 -15.81 -17.15
C ASP A 206 18.95 -15.86 -18.38
N GLU A 207 18.32 -17.01 -18.65
CA GLU A 207 17.35 -17.18 -19.73
C GLU A 207 16.20 -18.10 -19.31
N TRP A 208 15.06 -17.91 -19.94
CA TRP A 208 13.92 -18.80 -19.86
C TRP A 208 13.42 -19.14 -21.25
N THR A 209 13.09 -20.42 -21.49
CA THR A 209 12.53 -20.86 -22.75
C THR A 209 11.12 -21.37 -22.55
N ASP A 210 10.15 -20.78 -23.24
CA ASP A 210 8.74 -21.23 -23.23
C ASP A 210 8.65 -22.66 -23.73
N PRO A 211 8.25 -23.63 -22.89
CA PRO A 211 8.17 -25.04 -23.27
C PRO A 211 7.11 -25.32 -24.35
N ARG A 212 6.16 -24.40 -24.59
CA ARG A 212 5.07 -24.54 -25.55
C ARG A 212 5.46 -24.04 -26.92
N THR A 213 6.21 -22.93 -27.02
CA THR A 213 6.57 -22.27 -28.29
C THR A 213 8.02 -22.42 -28.68
N GLY A 214 8.91 -22.71 -27.71
CA GLY A 214 10.36 -22.71 -27.90
C GLY A 214 10.97 -21.31 -27.95
N GLN A 215 10.23 -20.26 -27.67
CA GLN A 215 10.73 -18.88 -27.56
C GLN A 215 11.65 -18.76 -26.34
N THR A 216 12.84 -18.20 -26.54
CA THR A 216 13.77 -17.89 -25.44
C THR A 216 13.67 -16.41 -25.11
N VAL A 217 13.50 -16.10 -23.81
CA VAL A 217 13.48 -14.76 -23.22
C VAL A 217 14.77 -14.59 -22.42
N GLN A 218 15.56 -13.57 -22.74
CA GLN A 218 16.75 -13.21 -21.98
C GLN A 218 16.33 -12.47 -20.69
N LEU A 219 16.91 -12.83 -19.57
CA LEU A 219 16.62 -12.28 -18.25
C LEU A 219 17.84 -11.52 -17.72
N GLY A 220 17.60 -10.36 -17.10
CA GLY A 220 18.60 -9.60 -16.37
C GLY A 220 18.10 -9.20 -14.99
N ALA A 221 19.00 -9.11 -14.00
CA ALA A 221 18.74 -8.52 -12.70
C ALA A 221 19.89 -7.56 -12.39
N TRP A 222 19.58 -6.26 -12.25
CA TRP A 222 20.54 -5.17 -12.19
C TRP A 222 20.35 -4.32 -10.94
N THR A 223 21.43 -3.88 -10.33
CA THR A 223 21.38 -2.97 -9.16
C THR A 223 22.61 -2.08 -9.14
N ARG A 224 22.64 -1.10 -8.22
CA ARG A 224 23.82 -0.28 -7.99
C ARG A 224 25.03 -1.14 -7.64
N ALA A 225 26.23 -0.76 -8.08
CA ALA A 225 27.47 -1.48 -7.78
C ALA A 225 27.69 -1.72 -6.27
N SER A 226 27.26 -0.76 -5.43
CA SER A 226 27.34 -0.89 -3.96
C SER A 226 26.42 -1.95 -3.37
N LEU A 227 25.43 -2.47 -4.11
CA LEU A 227 24.45 -3.45 -3.67
C LEU A 227 24.60 -4.81 -4.37
N VAL A 228 25.47 -4.95 -5.36
CA VAL A 228 25.55 -6.17 -6.19
C VAL A 228 25.87 -7.43 -5.39
N ASP A 229 26.68 -7.33 -4.34
CA ASP A 229 26.99 -8.46 -3.43
C ASP A 229 25.75 -8.95 -2.62
N HIS A 230 24.67 -8.18 -2.61
CA HIS A 230 23.40 -8.48 -1.95
C HIS A 230 22.29 -8.85 -2.95
N LEU A 231 22.59 -8.87 -4.24
CA LEU A 231 21.66 -9.25 -5.28
C LEU A 231 21.40 -10.76 -5.24
N ASP A 232 20.22 -11.13 -4.78
CA ASP A 232 19.77 -12.53 -4.68
C ASP A 232 19.19 -12.99 -6.02
N ALA A 233 20.07 -13.04 -7.05
CA ALA A 233 19.69 -13.27 -8.44
C ALA A 233 18.97 -14.63 -8.63
N ASP A 234 19.40 -15.68 -7.91
CA ASP A 234 18.80 -17.02 -8.03
C ASP A 234 17.33 -17.03 -7.59
N ASP A 235 16.98 -16.35 -6.46
CA ASP A 235 15.59 -16.24 -6.00
C ASP A 235 14.76 -15.37 -6.95
N ILE A 236 15.31 -14.23 -7.41
CA ILE A 236 14.65 -13.33 -8.37
C ILE A 236 14.35 -14.07 -9.66
N PHE A 237 15.33 -14.72 -10.28
CA PHE A 237 15.13 -15.49 -11.52
C PHE A 237 14.22 -16.70 -11.30
N GLY A 238 14.27 -17.33 -10.13
CA GLY A 238 13.38 -18.43 -9.77
C GLY A 238 11.91 -18.02 -9.83
N VAL A 239 11.57 -16.88 -9.22
CA VAL A 239 10.22 -16.30 -9.25
C VAL A 239 9.84 -15.86 -10.66
N THR A 240 10.77 -15.19 -11.38
CA THR A 240 10.55 -14.71 -12.74
C THR A 240 10.20 -15.85 -13.71
N LYS A 241 10.97 -16.94 -13.69
CA LYS A 241 10.70 -18.12 -14.55
C LYS A 241 9.37 -18.78 -14.21
N ALA A 242 9.05 -18.92 -12.93
CA ALA A 242 7.77 -19.46 -12.47
C ALA A 242 6.58 -18.59 -12.94
N GLY A 243 6.72 -17.27 -12.86
CA GLY A 243 5.72 -16.32 -13.37
C GLY A 243 5.54 -16.39 -14.88
N LEU A 244 6.62 -16.37 -15.65
CA LEU A 244 6.58 -16.50 -17.12
C LEU A 244 5.87 -17.79 -17.55
N GLU A 245 6.19 -18.94 -16.92
CA GLU A 245 5.53 -20.21 -17.20
C GLU A 245 4.04 -20.17 -16.86
N PHE A 246 3.68 -19.61 -15.69
CA PHE A 246 2.30 -19.48 -15.24
C PHE A 246 1.48 -18.60 -16.18
N PHE A 247 1.90 -17.37 -16.44
CA PHE A 247 1.12 -16.42 -17.23
C PHE A 247 1.00 -16.82 -18.70
N THR A 248 2.09 -17.28 -19.34
CA THR A 248 2.02 -17.76 -20.72
C THR A 248 1.09 -18.95 -20.86
N SER A 249 1.03 -19.83 -19.84
CA SER A 249 0.12 -20.99 -19.83
C SER A 249 -1.33 -20.58 -19.62
N GLU A 250 -1.62 -19.77 -18.58
CA GLU A 250 -2.99 -19.39 -18.25
C GLU A 250 -3.63 -18.48 -19.30
N PHE A 251 -2.85 -17.57 -19.88
CA PHE A 251 -3.34 -16.65 -20.91
C PHE A 251 -3.31 -17.25 -22.32
N ASP A 252 -2.63 -18.38 -22.51
CA ASP A 252 -2.38 -19.00 -23.82
C ASP A 252 -1.83 -17.99 -24.84
N TYR A 253 -0.96 -17.11 -24.38
CA TYR A 253 -0.33 -16.05 -25.15
C TYR A 253 1.15 -15.95 -24.78
N PRO A 254 2.08 -16.03 -25.76
CA PRO A 254 3.51 -15.98 -25.49
C PRO A 254 3.92 -14.62 -24.94
N TYR A 255 5.04 -14.56 -24.20
CA TYR A 255 5.61 -13.29 -23.74
C TYR A 255 6.02 -12.43 -24.95
N PRO A 256 5.46 -11.21 -25.15
CA PRO A 256 5.63 -10.52 -26.42
C PRO A 256 6.86 -9.61 -26.50
N TRP A 257 7.50 -9.26 -25.37
CA TRP A 257 8.40 -8.10 -25.28
C TRP A 257 9.88 -8.43 -25.53
N GLY A 258 10.23 -9.69 -25.78
CA GLY A 258 11.55 -10.16 -26.18
C GLY A 258 12.49 -10.47 -25.02
N LYS A 259 12.91 -9.49 -24.22
CA LYS A 259 13.72 -9.66 -23.00
C LYS A 259 12.94 -9.27 -21.76
N TYR A 260 13.39 -9.71 -20.58
CA TYR A 260 12.83 -9.35 -19.27
C TYR A 260 13.96 -8.97 -18.31
N ASP A 261 14.42 -7.72 -18.38
CA ASP A 261 15.35 -7.17 -17.42
C ASP A 261 14.59 -6.59 -16.23
N GLN A 262 15.18 -6.71 -15.04
CA GLN A 262 14.70 -6.18 -13.77
C GLN A 262 15.80 -5.29 -13.21
N ILE A 263 15.50 -4.02 -12.96
CA ILE A 263 16.47 -3.08 -12.42
C ILE A 263 15.99 -2.50 -11.09
N PHE A 264 16.85 -2.58 -10.06
CA PHE A 264 16.58 -2.10 -8.72
C PHE A 264 17.26 -0.75 -8.53
N VAL A 265 16.48 0.32 -8.37
CA VAL A 265 16.94 1.71 -8.38
C VAL A 265 16.71 2.42 -7.03
N PRO A 266 17.58 3.39 -6.68
CA PRO A 266 17.48 4.13 -5.42
C PRO A 266 16.38 5.19 -5.45
N GLU A 267 15.90 5.57 -4.25
CA GLU A 267 14.93 6.68 -4.05
C GLU A 267 13.69 6.57 -4.96
N TYR A 268 13.24 5.36 -5.22
CA TYR A 268 12.12 5.10 -6.10
C TYR A 268 10.78 5.31 -5.38
N ASN A 269 9.90 6.14 -5.94
CA ASN A 269 8.63 6.53 -5.31
C ASN A 269 7.60 5.42 -5.25
N LEU A 270 7.70 4.45 -6.16
CA LEU A 270 6.79 3.32 -6.29
C LEU A 270 7.44 2.04 -5.76
N GLY A 271 6.65 0.98 -5.60
CA GLY A 271 7.19 -0.35 -5.35
C GLY A 271 7.97 -0.87 -6.55
N ALA A 272 7.34 -0.77 -7.74
CA ALA A 272 7.90 -1.12 -9.03
C ALA A 272 7.13 -0.42 -10.17
N MET A 273 7.52 -0.72 -11.42
CA MET A 273 6.89 -0.22 -12.65
C MET A 273 7.09 -1.22 -13.80
N GLU A 274 6.03 -1.48 -14.50
CA GLU A 274 5.88 -2.51 -15.52
C GLU A 274 6.52 -2.22 -16.89
N ASN A 275 7.54 -1.39 -16.98
CA ASN A 275 8.16 -1.05 -18.27
C ASN A 275 8.54 -2.30 -19.09
N PRO A 276 7.93 -2.57 -20.26
CA PRO A 276 8.17 -3.79 -21.01
C PRO A 276 9.64 -3.99 -21.37
N GLY A 277 10.18 -5.12 -21.02
CA GLY A 277 11.59 -5.46 -21.27
C GLY A 277 12.61 -4.83 -20.31
N LEU A 278 12.22 -3.87 -19.47
CA LEU A 278 13.07 -3.28 -18.42
C LEU A 278 12.20 -2.85 -17.22
N VAL A 279 11.75 -3.81 -16.45
CA VAL A 279 10.92 -3.59 -15.25
C VAL A 279 11.76 -2.93 -14.16
N THR A 280 11.24 -1.82 -13.59
CA THR A 280 11.95 -1.04 -12.57
C THR A 280 11.40 -1.35 -11.18
N PHE A 281 12.27 -1.56 -10.20
CA PHE A 281 11.95 -1.86 -8.81
C PHE A 281 12.67 -0.90 -7.86
N THR A 282 12.08 -0.65 -6.70
CA THR A 282 12.82 -0.01 -5.61
C THR A 282 13.94 -0.92 -5.12
N ASP A 283 15.14 -0.37 -4.88
CA ASP A 283 16.26 -1.14 -4.35
C ASP A 283 16.10 -1.52 -2.86
N ASN A 284 15.01 -1.08 -2.20
CA ASN A 284 14.57 -1.61 -0.90
C ASN A 284 14.22 -3.11 -0.95
N LEU A 285 14.05 -3.68 -2.15
CA LEU A 285 13.84 -5.11 -2.39
C LEU A 285 15.16 -5.90 -2.53
N ILE A 286 16.31 -5.24 -2.46
CA ILE A 286 17.63 -5.87 -2.31
C ILE A 286 17.98 -5.87 -0.83
N PHE A 287 18.00 -7.05 -0.23
CA PHE A 287 18.09 -7.22 1.22
C PHE A 287 19.54 -7.30 1.70
N ARG A 288 20.07 -6.19 2.21
CA ARG A 288 21.41 -6.12 2.82
C ARG A 288 21.50 -6.78 4.19
N ASP A 289 20.46 -6.57 4.98
CA ASP A 289 20.33 -7.10 6.34
C ASP A 289 19.47 -8.38 6.33
N LYS A 290 19.46 -9.12 7.41
CA LYS A 290 18.60 -10.29 7.54
C LYS A 290 17.12 -9.84 7.54
N VAL A 291 16.32 -10.45 6.68
CA VAL A 291 14.87 -10.22 6.59
C VAL A 291 14.08 -11.50 6.86
N THR A 292 12.78 -11.37 7.04
CA THR A 292 11.87 -12.52 7.22
C THR A 292 11.41 -13.08 5.87
N ASP A 293 10.87 -14.28 5.85
CA ASP A 293 10.27 -14.89 4.66
C ASP A 293 9.11 -14.07 4.08
N ALA A 294 8.42 -13.28 4.93
CA ALA A 294 7.43 -12.30 4.47
C ALA A 294 8.00 -11.19 3.57
N ASN A 295 9.27 -10.84 3.69
CA ASN A 295 9.93 -9.88 2.80
C ASN A 295 10.20 -10.52 1.42
N TYR A 296 10.62 -11.78 1.40
CA TYR A 296 10.78 -12.55 0.16
C TYR A 296 9.43 -12.79 -0.53
N GLU A 297 8.38 -13.12 0.23
CA GLU A 297 7.00 -13.20 -0.28
C GLU A 297 6.55 -11.88 -0.91
N SER A 298 6.84 -10.76 -0.22
CA SER A 298 6.50 -9.42 -0.74
C SER A 298 7.24 -9.11 -2.03
N ARG A 299 8.57 -9.40 -2.12
CA ARG A 299 9.36 -9.24 -3.35
C ARG A 299 8.81 -10.10 -4.49
N ALA A 300 8.52 -11.37 -4.21
CA ALA A 300 7.96 -12.28 -5.19
C ALA A 300 6.59 -11.80 -5.71
N ASN A 301 5.73 -11.29 -4.81
CA ASN A 301 4.43 -10.73 -5.20
C ASN A 301 4.57 -9.50 -6.10
N VAL A 302 5.51 -8.59 -5.81
CA VAL A 302 5.77 -7.42 -6.64
C VAL A 302 6.31 -7.85 -8.02
N ILE A 303 7.27 -8.78 -8.10
CA ILE A 303 7.77 -9.31 -9.39
C ILE A 303 6.64 -9.88 -10.24
N LEU A 304 5.71 -10.63 -9.63
CA LEU A 304 4.59 -11.25 -10.33
C LEU A 304 3.49 -10.25 -10.69
N HIS A 305 3.31 -9.19 -9.90
CA HIS A 305 2.44 -8.06 -10.22
C HIS A 305 2.91 -7.35 -11.49
N GLU A 306 4.18 -6.93 -11.55
CA GLU A 306 4.76 -6.27 -12.72
C GLU A 306 4.78 -7.18 -13.95
N MET A 307 4.94 -8.48 -13.75
CA MET A 307 4.88 -9.44 -14.85
C MET A 307 3.46 -9.60 -15.41
N ALA A 308 2.43 -9.55 -14.60
CA ALA A 308 1.04 -9.64 -15.05
C ALA A 308 0.67 -8.46 -15.96
N HIS A 309 1.24 -7.29 -15.71
CA HIS A 309 1.08 -6.10 -16.54
C HIS A 309 1.56 -6.29 -17.98
N MET A 310 2.50 -7.20 -18.25
CA MET A 310 2.97 -7.48 -19.61
C MET A 310 1.83 -7.85 -20.59
N TRP A 311 0.69 -8.29 -20.04
CA TRP A 311 -0.56 -8.54 -20.77
C TRP A 311 -1.65 -7.54 -20.39
N PHE A 312 -1.93 -7.36 -19.10
CA PHE A 312 -2.90 -6.39 -18.59
C PHE A 312 -2.25 -5.04 -18.29
N GLY A 313 -2.24 -4.12 -19.23
CA GLY A 313 -1.61 -2.80 -19.13
C GLY A 313 -0.70 -2.49 -20.30
N ASP A 314 0.19 -3.41 -20.68
CA ASP A 314 1.17 -3.21 -21.72
C ASP A 314 0.68 -3.68 -23.10
N LEU A 315 0.32 -4.96 -23.21
CA LEU A 315 -0.22 -5.51 -24.45
C LEU A 315 -1.56 -4.86 -24.80
N VAL A 316 -2.46 -4.84 -23.82
CA VAL A 316 -3.77 -4.16 -23.91
C VAL A 316 -3.83 -3.10 -22.81
N THR A 317 -3.94 -1.83 -23.19
CA THR A 317 -3.89 -0.68 -22.29
C THR A 317 -5.24 0.02 -22.24
N MET A 318 -5.61 0.61 -21.11
CA MET A 318 -6.80 1.47 -21.02
C MET A 318 -6.70 2.66 -22.00
N LYS A 319 -7.84 3.19 -22.45
CA LYS A 319 -7.89 4.43 -23.27
C LYS A 319 -7.61 5.67 -22.44
N TRP A 320 -8.10 5.69 -21.20
CA TRP A 320 -7.90 6.77 -20.25
C TRP A 320 -7.86 6.23 -18.81
N TRP A 321 -7.45 7.04 -17.89
CA TRP A 321 -7.23 6.72 -16.50
C TRP A 321 -8.50 6.37 -15.70
N ASP A 322 -9.70 6.57 -16.26
CA ASP A 322 -10.97 6.07 -15.69
C ASP A 322 -10.93 4.55 -15.49
N ASP A 323 -10.26 3.85 -16.41
CA ASP A 323 -10.12 2.41 -16.44
C ASP A 323 -8.72 1.93 -15.97
N LEU A 324 -8.04 2.71 -15.11
CA LEU A 324 -6.77 2.33 -14.47
C LEU A 324 -6.83 0.94 -13.82
N TRP A 325 -7.98 0.58 -13.29
CA TRP A 325 -8.26 -0.71 -12.66
C TRP A 325 -8.07 -1.90 -13.62
N LEU A 326 -8.27 -1.73 -14.95
CA LEU A 326 -8.05 -2.78 -15.98
C LEU A 326 -6.59 -3.26 -16.02
N LYS A 327 -5.66 -2.50 -15.48
CA LYS A 327 -4.29 -2.95 -15.31
C LYS A 327 -3.99 -3.26 -13.83
N GLU A 328 -4.23 -2.34 -12.90
CA GLU A 328 -3.79 -2.45 -11.52
C GLU A 328 -4.52 -3.51 -10.71
N SER A 329 -5.87 -3.56 -10.82
CA SER A 329 -6.65 -4.60 -10.14
C SER A 329 -6.32 -5.98 -10.68
N PHE A 330 -6.13 -6.09 -12.00
CA PHE A 330 -5.76 -7.36 -12.64
C PHE A 330 -4.37 -7.80 -12.23
N ALA A 331 -3.39 -6.91 -12.22
CA ALA A 331 -2.02 -7.24 -11.82
C ALA A 331 -1.95 -7.64 -10.34
N ASP A 332 -2.65 -6.94 -9.46
CA ASP A 332 -2.69 -7.27 -8.02
C ASP A 332 -3.37 -8.64 -7.78
N PHE A 333 -4.45 -8.95 -8.51
CA PHE A 333 -5.11 -10.26 -8.44
C PHE A 333 -4.26 -11.37 -9.05
N MET A 334 -3.74 -11.17 -10.27
CA MET A 334 -2.98 -12.19 -11.00
C MET A 334 -1.61 -12.45 -10.39
N GLY A 335 -0.95 -11.40 -9.85
CA GLY A 335 0.27 -11.52 -9.08
C GLY A 335 0.08 -12.37 -7.83
N GLY A 336 -0.98 -12.11 -7.06
CA GLY A 336 -1.35 -12.91 -5.88
C GLY A 336 -1.73 -14.35 -6.23
N LEU A 337 -2.40 -14.57 -7.36
CA LEU A 337 -2.75 -15.91 -7.85
C LEU A 337 -1.48 -16.69 -8.27
N ALA A 338 -0.60 -16.08 -9.05
CA ALA A 338 0.66 -16.68 -9.47
C ALA A 338 1.59 -16.94 -8.27
N LEU A 339 1.65 -16.03 -7.29
CA LEU A 339 2.37 -16.23 -6.04
C LEU A 339 1.94 -17.52 -5.35
N ALA A 340 0.62 -17.71 -5.18
CA ALA A 340 0.06 -18.86 -4.48
C ALA A 340 0.15 -20.18 -5.28
N GLU A 341 0.06 -20.15 -6.61
CA GLU A 341 -0.03 -21.37 -7.42
C GLU A 341 1.29 -21.77 -8.08
N ALA A 342 2.20 -20.82 -8.36
CA ALA A 342 3.43 -21.08 -9.10
C ALA A 342 4.71 -20.97 -8.26
N THR A 343 4.64 -20.44 -7.02
CA THR A 343 5.83 -20.27 -6.17
C THR A 343 5.77 -21.10 -4.89
N ARG A 344 6.83 -21.00 -4.07
CA ARG A 344 6.87 -21.60 -2.74
C ARG A 344 5.90 -20.98 -1.73
N PHE A 345 5.34 -19.83 -2.02
CA PHE A 345 4.44 -19.05 -1.13
C PHE A 345 2.97 -19.42 -1.35
N THR A 346 2.65 -20.70 -1.17
CA THR A 346 1.32 -21.27 -1.43
C THR A 346 0.20 -20.69 -0.56
N ASP A 347 0.54 -19.96 0.49
CA ASP A 347 -0.38 -19.29 1.41
C ASP A 347 -0.37 -17.74 1.28
N GLY A 348 0.08 -17.20 0.15
CA GLY A 348 0.14 -15.75 -0.13
C GLY A 348 -1.19 -15.01 0.07
N TRP A 349 -2.35 -15.70 -0.09
CA TRP A 349 -3.68 -15.13 0.20
C TRP A 349 -3.86 -14.76 1.68
N VAL A 350 -3.06 -15.28 2.58
CA VAL A 350 -3.05 -14.90 4.02
C VAL A 350 -2.59 -13.46 4.19
N THR A 351 -1.48 -13.12 3.57
CA THR A 351 -0.94 -11.74 3.58
C THR A 351 -1.87 -10.78 2.84
N PHE A 352 -2.44 -11.22 1.72
CA PHE A 352 -3.44 -10.44 0.98
C PHE A 352 -4.64 -10.07 1.87
N ALA A 353 -5.23 -11.04 2.59
CA ALA A 353 -6.38 -10.83 3.45
C ALA A 353 -6.11 -9.84 4.61
N LEU A 354 -4.91 -9.87 5.21
CA LEU A 354 -4.59 -9.04 6.37
C LEU A 354 -3.94 -7.68 6.05
N ARG A 355 -3.33 -7.53 4.87
CA ARG A 355 -2.63 -6.29 4.50
C ARG A 355 -3.31 -5.58 3.34
N ARG A 356 -3.48 -6.26 2.19
CA ARG A 356 -4.07 -5.62 0.99
C ARG A 356 -5.55 -5.29 1.22
N LYS A 357 -6.36 -6.25 1.66
CA LYS A 357 -7.78 -5.98 1.95
C LYS A 357 -7.98 -5.02 3.12
N ALA A 358 -7.12 -5.02 4.14
CA ALA A 358 -7.20 -4.04 5.21
C ALA A 358 -6.96 -2.61 4.71
N TRP A 359 -6.03 -2.44 3.75
CA TRP A 359 -5.82 -1.16 3.06
C TRP A 359 -7.06 -0.76 2.26
N ALA A 360 -7.63 -1.68 1.47
CA ALA A 360 -8.88 -1.44 0.74
C ALA A 360 -10.03 -1.02 1.67
N TYR A 361 -10.26 -1.76 2.75
CA TYR A 361 -11.30 -1.42 3.73
C TYR A 361 -11.10 -0.04 4.36
N THR A 362 -9.85 0.37 4.61
CA THR A 362 -9.55 1.69 5.15
C THR A 362 -9.92 2.79 4.17
N GLN A 363 -9.51 2.65 2.92
CA GLN A 363 -9.81 3.62 1.85
C GLN A 363 -11.30 3.69 1.52
N ASP A 364 -11.96 2.54 1.47
CA ASP A 364 -13.39 2.44 1.12
C ASP A 364 -14.34 2.90 2.24
N LEU A 365 -13.80 3.18 3.43
CA LEU A 365 -14.52 3.75 4.56
C LEU A 365 -14.30 5.26 4.74
N TYR A 366 -13.42 5.88 3.95
CA TYR A 366 -13.25 7.33 3.97
C TYR A 366 -14.42 8.05 3.30
N PRO A 367 -14.71 9.30 3.71
CA PRO A 367 -15.68 10.15 3.01
C PRO A 367 -15.31 10.41 1.54
N THR A 368 -14.05 10.18 1.18
CA THR A 368 -13.48 10.36 -0.17
C THR A 368 -13.49 9.09 -1.00
N THR A 369 -14.17 8.03 -0.55
CA THR A 369 -14.29 6.77 -1.30
C THR A 369 -14.90 6.99 -2.68
N HIS A 370 -14.56 6.13 -3.62
CA HIS A 370 -15.04 6.16 -4.99
C HIS A 370 -15.30 4.74 -5.52
N PRO A 371 -16.04 4.57 -6.62
CA PRO A 371 -16.14 3.30 -7.32
C PRO A 371 -14.79 2.83 -7.86
N ILE A 372 -14.66 1.53 -8.15
CA ILE A 372 -13.46 0.98 -8.82
C ILE A 372 -13.28 1.65 -10.18
N VAL A 373 -14.35 1.76 -10.96
CA VAL A 373 -14.37 2.58 -12.19
C VAL A 373 -14.65 4.03 -11.78
N ALA A 374 -13.61 4.84 -11.77
CA ALA A 374 -13.67 6.21 -11.30
C ALA A 374 -13.91 7.20 -12.46
N ASP A 375 -14.40 8.40 -12.15
CA ASP A 375 -14.47 9.51 -13.12
C ASP A 375 -13.20 10.38 -12.97
N ILE A 376 -12.26 10.24 -13.89
CA ILE A 376 -10.95 10.89 -13.86
C ILE A 376 -10.91 12.03 -14.89
N PRO A 377 -11.13 13.28 -14.48
CA PRO A 377 -11.20 14.41 -15.41
C PRO A 377 -9.85 14.82 -16.00
N ASP A 378 -8.75 14.52 -15.31
CA ASP A 378 -7.40 14.96 -15.66
C ASP A 378 -6.31 14.09 -15.00
N VAL A 379 -5.05 14.31 -15.35
CA VAL A 379 -3.92 13.50 -14.87
C VAL A 379 -3.55 13.77 -13.41
N GLU A 380 -3.90 14.90 -12.83
CA GLU A 380 -3.69 15.15 -11.40
C GLU A 380 -4.65 14.30 -10.56
N ALA A 381 -5.90 14.19 -11.00
CA ALA A 381 -6.85 13.25 -10.40
C ALA A 381 -6.40 11.80 -10.57
N ALA A 382 -5.82 11.44 -11.74
CA ALA A 382 -5.28 10.11 -11.98
C ALA A 382 -4.18 9.74 -10.96
N LYS A 383 -3.22 10.63 -10.66
CA LYS A 383 -2.15 10.39 -9.68
C LYS A 383 -2.67 10.01 -8.28
N LEU A 384 -3.87 10.46 -7.89
CA LEU A 384 -4.48 10.12 -6.61
C LEU A 384 -5.35 8.86 -6.66
N ASN A 385 -5.63 8.35 -7.84
CA ASN A 385 -6.43 7.13 -8.00
C ASN A 385 -5.58 5.84 -7.89
N PHE A 386 -4.27 5.97 -7.69
CA PHE A 386 -3.37 4.88 -7.31
C PHE A 386 -3.54 4.59 -5.81
N ASP A 387 -4.65 4.00 -5.44
CA ASP A 387 -5.06 3.82 -4.05
C ASP A 387 -5.61 2.40 -3.77
N GLY A 388 -6.00 2.14 -2.52
CA GLY A 388 -6.49 0.83 -2.09
C GLY A 388 -7.79 0.39 -2.78
N ILE A 389 -8.53 1.31 -3.41
CA ILE A 389 -9.72 0.98 -4.19
C ILE A 389 -9.30 0.37 -5.53
N THR A 390 -8.48 1.08 -6.28
CA THR A 390 -8.01 0.64 -7.59
C THR A 390 -7.20 -0.66 -7.51
N TYR A 391 -6.35 -0.82 -6.50
CA TYR A 391 -5.52 -2.02 -6.34
C TYR A 391 -6.28 -3.14 -5.60
N ALA A 392 -6.44 -3.01 -4.31
CA ALA A 392 -6.78 -4.12 -3.43
C ALA A 392 -8.28 -4.44 -3.36
N LYS A 393 -9.19 -3.42 -3.42
CA LYS A 393 -10.62 -3.66 -3.60
C LYS A 393 -10.86 -4.29 -4.98
N GLY A 394 -10.26 -3.71 -6.04
CA GLY A 394 -10.37 -4.23 -7.39
C GLY A 394 -9.92 -5.69 -7.50
N ALA A 395 -8.73 -6.02 -6.97
CA ALA A 395 -8.24 -7.40 -6.94
C ALA A 395 -9.16 -8.35 -6.17
N SER A 396 -9.73 -7.90 -5.04
CA SER A 396 -10.69 -8.68 -4.26
C SER A 396 -11.99 -8.92 -5.02
N VAL A 397 -12.45 -7.92 -5.78
CA VAL A 397 -13.65 -8.00 -6.62
C VAL A 397 -13.39 -8.88 -7.84
N LEU A 398 -12.18 -8.89 -8.41
CA LEU A 398 -11.80 -9.85 -9.45
C LEU A 398 -11.76 -11.29 -8.92
N LYS A 399 -11.28 -11.50 -7.68
CA LYS A 399 -11.36 -12.81 -7.02
C LYS A 399 -12.79 -13.27 -6.84
N GLN A 400 -13.69 -12.35 -6.47
CA GLN A 400 -15.13 -12.59 -6.39
C GLN A 400 -15.73 -12.88 -7.77
N LEU A 401 -15.29 -12.16 -8.82
CA LEU A 401 -15.70 -12.43 -10.21
C LEU A 401 -15.35 -13.86 -10.63
N VAL A 402 -14.13 -14.30 -10.35
CA VAL A 402 -13.70 -15.69 -10.61
C VAL A 402 -14.58 -16.68 -9.84
N ALA A 403 -14.94 -16.36 -8.58
CA ALA A 403 -15.90 -17.16 -7.84
C ALA A 403 -17.29 -17.14 -8.48
N PHE A 404 -17.75 -16.05 -9.05
CA PHE A 404 -19.06 -15.89 -9.68
C PHE A 404 -19.17 -16.59 -11.03
N VAL A 405 -18.18 -16.38 -11.95
CA VAL A 405 -18.27 -16.96 -13.31
C VAL A 405 -17.61 -18.34 -13.44
N GLY A 406 -16.71 -18.68 -12.52
CA GLY A 406 -15.85 -19.86 -12.59
C GLY A 406 -14.50 -19.56 -13.29
N ARG A 407 -13.43 -20.25 -12.84
CA ARG A 407 -12.05 -20.04 -13.30
C ARG A 407 -11.93 -20.18 -14.83
N GLU A 408 -12.46 -21.25 -15.40
CA GLU A 408 -12.33 -21.52 -16.84
C GLU A 408 -12.94 -20.43 -17.71
N ALA A 409 -14.12 -19.91 -17.32
CA ALA A 409 -14.78 -18.82 -18.03
C ALA A 409 -14.00 -17.50 -17.91
N PHE A 410 -13.47 -17.19 -16.73
CA PHE A 410 -12.64 -16.02 -16.53
C PHE A 410 -11.41 -16.01 -17.44
N PHE A 411 -10.63 -17.11 -17.46
CA PHE A 411 -9.46 -17.19 -18.30
C PHE A 411 -9.80 -17.28 -19.80
N ALA A 412 -10.90 -17.93 -20.18
CA ALA A 412 -11.36 -17.92 -21.56
C ALA A 412 -11.72 -16.50 -22.04
N GLY A 413 -12.40 -15.70 -21.21
CA GLY A 413 -12.64 -14.28 -21.48
C GLY A 413 -11.36 -13.45 -21.60
N SER A 414 -10.39 -13.67 -20.71
CA SER A 414 -9.09 -12.99 -20.74
C SER A 414 -8.30 -13.33 -22.03
N ARG A 415 -8.29 -14.59 -22.46
CA ARG A 415 -7.65 -15.02 -23.72
C ARG A 415 -8.30 -14.37 -24.94
N LEU A 416 -9.63 -14.24 -24.96
CA LEU A 416 -10.36 -13.53 -26.02
C LEU A 416 -9.98 -12.05 -26.05
N TYR A 417 -9.89 -11.43 -24.87
CA TYR A 417 -9.54 -10.03 -24.69
C TYR A 417 -8.15 -9.73 -25.25
N PHE A 418 -7.10 -10.49 -24.87
CA PHE A 418 -5.75 -10.30 -25.39
C PHE A 418 -5.68 -10.48 -26.89
N LYS A 419 -6.28 -11.55 -27.41
CA LYS A 419 -6.26 -11.82 -28.85
C LYS A 419 -7.01 -10.77 -29.68
N ARG A 420 -8.09 -10.20 -29.14
CA ARG A 420 -8.94 -9.23 -29.86
C ARG A 420 -8.32 -7.84 -29.87
N PHE A 421 -7.61 -7.48 -28.79
CA PHE A 421 -7.16 -6.11 -28.57
C PHE A 421 -5.63 -5.97 -28.45
N GLU A 422 -4.86 -6.97 -28.87
CA GLU A 422 -3.39 -6.94 -28.80
C GLU A 422 -2.81 -5.64 -29.38
N TYR A 423 -1.89 -5.01 -28.61
CA TYR A 423 -1.27 -3.72 -28.91
C TYR A 423 -2.26 -2.54 -29.04
N GLY A 424 -3.48 -2.71 -28.63
CA GLY A 424 -4.54 -1.70 -28.67
C GLY A 424 -4.87 -1.10 -27.31
N ASN A 425 -5.95 -0.30 -27.31
CA ASN A 425 -6.49 0.35 -26.11
C ASN A 425 -7.98 0.02 -25.95
N THR A 426 -8.41 -0.17 -24.71
CA THR A 426 -9.76 -0.64 -24.37
C THR A 426 -10.40 0.18 -23.25
N GLU A 427 -11.69 -0.03 -23.10
CA GLU A 427 -12.52 0.42 -21.98
C GLU A 427 -13.10 -0.79 -21.26
N LEU A 428 -13.69 -0.58 -20.06
CA LEU A 428 -14.40 -1.63 -19.31
C LEU A 428 -15.33 -2.48 -20.18
N ALA A 429 -16.11 -1.84 -21.05
CA ALA A 429 -17.09 -2.52 -21.89
C ALA A 429 -16.47 -3.60 -22.78
N ASP A 430 -15.26 -3.38 -23.29
CA ASP A 430 -14.54 -4.32 -24.19
C ASP A 430 -14.17 -5.62 -23.43
N PHE A 431 -13.72 -5.49 -22.17
CA PHE A 431 -13.42 -6.66 -21.33
C PHE A 431 -14.70 -7.42 -20.94
N LEU A 432 -15.76 -6.69 -20.54
CA LEU A 432 -17.04 -7.32 -20.14
C LEU A 432 -17.69 -8.05 -21.30
N GLU A 433 -17.55 -7.57 -22.54
CA GLU A 433 -18.03 -8.27 -23.75
C GLU A 433 -17.34 -9.62 -23.92
N CYS A 434 -15.99 -9.65 -23.81
CA CYS A 434 -15.22 -10.90 -23.88
C CYS A 434 -15.60 -11.89 -22.78
N LEU A 435 -15.83 -11.38 -21.56
CA LEU A 435 -16.22 -12.20 -20.42
C LEU A 435 -17.66 -12.75 -20.59
N ALA A 436 -18.60 -11.95 -21.11
CA ALA A 436 -19.98 -12.38 -21.37
C ALA A 436 -20.03 -13.46 -22.48
N GLU A 437 -19.15 -13.38 -23.49
CA GLU A 437 -19.00 -14.46 -24.49
C GLU A 437 -18.53 -15.78 -23.85
N ALA A 438 -17.63 -15.70 -22.87
CA ALA A 438 -17.08 -16.87 -22.16
C ALA A 438 -18.00 -17.42 -21.05
N ALA A 439 -18.90 -16.60 -20.49
CA ALA A 439 -19.82 -16.94 -19.40
C ALA A 439 -21.29 -16.58 -19.74
N PRO A 440 -21.88 -17.13 -20.80
CA PRO A 440 -23.20 -16.69 -21.30
C PRO A 440 -24.37 -16.94 -20.34
N ASP A 441 -24.18 -17.80 -19.35
CA ASP A 441 -25.20 -18.14 -18.34
C ASP A 441 -25.17 -17.21 -17.10
N ARG A 442 -24.25 -16.23 -17.07
CA ARG A 442 -24.12 -15.28 -15.96
C ARG A 442 -24.52 -13.87 -16.38
N ASP A 443 -25.15 -13.13 -15.48
CA ASP A 443 -25.50 -11.71 -15.70
C ASP A 443 -24.33 -10.81 -15.34
N ILE A 444 -23.36 -10.72 -16.29
CA ILE A 444 -22.13 -9.95 -16.13
C ILE A 444 -22.43 -8.45 -16.00
N ALA A 445 -23.41 -7.94 -16.72
CA ALA A 445 -23.74 -6.52 -16.70
C ALA A 445 -24.26 -6.06 -15.32
N ASN A 446 -25.15 -6.84 -14.72
CA ASN A 446 -25.65 -6.55 -13.38
C ASN A 446 -24.55 -6.70 -12.32
N TRP A 447 -23.70 -7.72 -12.44
CA TRP A 447 -22.55 -7.90 -11.58
C TRP A 447 -21.61 -6.69 -11.65
N ALA A 448 -21.22 -6.24 -12.85
CA ALA A 448 -20.31 -5.11 -13.06
C ALA A 448 -20.89 -3.81 -12.49
N SER A 449 -22.18 -3.54 -12.73
CA SER A 449 -22.85 -2.37 -12.16
C SER A 449 -22.82 -2.37 -10.64
N ALA A 450 -23.02 -3.52 -10.00
CA ALA A 450 -23.08 -3.64 -8.55
C ALA A 450 -21.70 -3.54 -7.89
N TRP A 451 -20.65 -4.06 -8.52
CA TRP A 451 -19.33 -4.18 -7.92
C TRP A 451 -18.32 -3.11 -8.39
N LEU A 452 -18.30 -2.81 -9.69
CA LEU A 452 -17.33 -1.88 -10.27
C LEU A 452 -17.82 -0.42 -10.24
N GLY A 453 -19.14 -0.22 -10.37
CA GLY A 453 -19.77 1.10 -10.45
C GLY A 453 -20.20 1.71 -9.11
N THR A 454 -19.88 1.07 -7.98
CA THR A 454 -20.35 1.52 -6.66
C THR A 454 -19.21 1.62 -5.65
N SER A 455 -19.25 2.65 -4.80
CA SER A 455 -18.34 2.85 -3.68
C SER A 455 -18.82 2.09 -2.42
N GLY A 456 -17.97 1.99 -1.40
CA GLY A 456 -18.28 1.38 -0.11
C GLY A 456 -18.11 -0.14 -0.09
N VAL A 457 -18.14 -0.72 1.10
CA VAL A 457 -17.93 -2.16 1.36
C VAL A 457 -19.15 -2.76 2.05
N SER A 458 -19.59 -3.94 1.57
CA SER A 458 -20.66 -4.69 2.23
C SER A 458 -20.18 -5.23 3.58
N GLU A 459 -21.05 -5.17 4.57
CA GLU A 459 -20.86 -5.81 5.86
C GLU A 459 -21.76 -7.04 5.96
N LEU A 460 -21.17 -8.20 6.22
CA LEU A 460 -21.88 -9.47 6.35
C LEU A 460 -21.93 -9.91 7.81
N SER A 461 -23.12 -10.22 8.29
CA SER A 461 -23.35 -10.73 9.65
C SER A 461 -24.21 -11.99 9.63
N LEU A 462 -24.07 -12.83 10.64
CA LEU A 462 -24.81 -14.07 10.78
C LEU A 462 -25.51 -14.12 12.14
N GLN A 463 -26.83 -14.27 12.12
CA GLN A 463 -27.63 -14.53 13.30
C GLN A 463 -27.86 -16.03 13.41
N LEU A 464 -27.44 -16.61 14.54
CA LEU A 464 -27.56 -18.04 14.82
C LEU A 464 -28.39 -18.29 16.09
N THR A 465 -29.27 -19.28 16.05
CA THR A 465 -29.78 -19.91 17.27
C THR A 465 -29.29 -21.35 17.30
N THR A 466 -29.00 -21.84 18.51
CA THR A 466 -28.51 -23.20 18.73
C THR A 466 -29.33 -23.90 19.79
N SER A 467 -29.50 -25.22 19.67
CA SER A 467 -30.06 -26.05 20.72
C SER A 467 -28.94 -26.60 21.58
N ASP A 468 -29.14 -26.64 22.90
CA ASP A 468 -28.25 -27.39 23.80
C ASP A 468 -28.30 -28.88 23.43
N GLY A 469 -27.13 -29.50 23.23
CA GLY A 469 -27.05 -30.91 22.88
C GLY A 469 -27.47 -31.89 23.97
N SER A 470 -28.28 -31.47 24.94
CA SER A 470 -28.76 -32.25 26.10
C SER A 470 -30.28 -32.53 26.10
N ALA A 471 -30.99 -32.29 25.01
CA ALA A 471 -32.43 -32.55 24.95
C ALA A 471 -32.82 -33.81 24.14
N GLU A 472 -32.38 -34.96 24.58
CA GLU A 472 -33.21 -36.16 24.44
C GLU A 472 -33.73 -36.56 25.83
N ALA A 473 -35.01 -36.31 26.04
CA ALA A 473 -35.95 -36.77 27.08
C ALA A 473 -36.47 -35.67 28.00
N SER A 474 -37.50 -34.95 27.54
CA SER A 474 -38.74 -34.74 28.34
C SER A 474 -39.78 -34.00 27.49
N GLU A 475 -40.82 -34.70 27.08
CA GLU A 475 -42.08 -34.08 26.66
C GLU A 475 -42.72 -33.37 27.85
N GLY A 476 -43.09 -32.12 27.66
CA GLY A 476 -44.02 -31.49 28.59
C GLY A 476 -43.89 -30.00 28.80
N SER A 477 -44.72 -29.26 28.12
CA SER A 477 -45.42 -28.05 28.63
C SER A 477 -44.71 -26.72 28.73
N SER A 478 -45.32 -25.86 28.01
CA SER A 478 -45.67 -24.43 28.23
C SER A 478 -44.79 -23.35 27.63
N ALA A 479 -45.51 -22.65 26.76
CA ALA A 479 -45.07 -21.42 26.11
C ALA A 479 -44.70 -20.31 27.11
N VAL A 480 -43.54 -19.71 26.89
CA VAL A 480 -43.26 -18.35 27.35
C VAL A 480 -42.64 -17.58 26.18
N SER A 481 -43.31 -16.49 25.84
CA SER A 481 -42.99 -15.56 24.78
C SER A 481 -41.59 -14.97 24.91
N GLY A 482 -40.77 -15.14 23.88
CA GLY A 482 -39.50 -14.46 23.71
C GLY A 482 -39.71 -13.03 23.18
N GLY A 483 -39.25 -12.04 23.92
CA GLY A 483 -39.23 -10.67 23.47
C GLY A 483 -38.09 -10.44 22.48
N SER A 484 -38.43 -10.13 21.25
CA SER A 484 -37.50 -9.59 20.25
C SER A 484 -37.17 -8.13 20.57
N ILE A 485 -35.90 -7.82 20.62
CA ILE A 485 -35.45 -6.42 20.64
C ILE A 485 -35.47 -5.95 19.17
N GLY A 486 -36.57 -5.31 18.79
CA GLY A 486 -36.71 -4.61 17.54
C GLY A 486 -36.22 -3.17 17.65
N PHE A 487 -35.39 -2.74 16.76
CA PHE A 487 -35.17 -1.32 16.51
C PHE A 487 -36.40 -0.75 15.83
N ALA A 488 -37.08 0.18 16.50
CA ALA A 488 -38.24 0.87 15.99
C ALA A 488 -37.82 2.02 15.09
N ASN A 489 -38.09 1.89 13.82
CA ASN A 489 -38.22 3.03 12.91
C ASN A 489 -39.71 3.38 12.80
N GLY A 490 -40.07 4.56 13.25
CA GLY A 490 -41.41 5.11 13.10
C GLY A 490 -41.65 5.54 11.65
N GLY A 491 -42.51 4.83 10.95
CA GLY A 491 -43.01 5.24 9.64
C GLY A 491 -44.55 5.32 9.69
N ALA A 492 -45.07 6.47 9.34
CA ALA A 492 -46.47 6.78 9.23
C ALA A 492 -47.11 6.11 8.03
N SER A 493 -48.28 5.52 8.30
CA SER A 493 -49.18 4.87 7.34
C SER A 493 -49.76 5.84 6.31
N ALA A 494 -49.77 5.43 5.02
CA ALA A 494 -50.80 5.87 4.08
C ALA A 494 -51.20 4.75 3.12
N SER A 495 -52.46 4.65 2.95
CA SER A 495 -53.29 3.59 2.42
C SER A 495 -53.08 3.18 0.97
N ALA A 496 -53.37 1.91 0.73
CA ALA A 496 -53.46 1.27 -0.56
C ALA A 496 -54.55 1.85 -1.49
N VAL A 497 -54.23 1.93 -2.79
CA VAL A 497 -55.23 1.72 -3.87
C VAL A 497 -54.61 0.88 -4.97
N SER A 498 -55.26 -0.22 -5.26
CA SER A 498 -54.99 -1.15 -6.35
C SER A 498 -55.43 -0.59 -7.71
N ALA A 499 -54.67 -0.84 -8.76
CA ALA A 499 -55.23 -1.03 -10.12
C ALA A 499 -54.24 -1.79 -11.02
N GLN A 500 -54.85 -2.76 -11.70
CA GLN A 500 -54.26 -3.70 -12.66
C GLN A 500 -54.00 -3.09 -14.04
N SER A 501 -53.25 -3.90 -14.79
CA SER A 501 -53.21 -4.06 -16.27
C SER A 501 -52.09 -3.28 -17.01
N GLY A 502 -51.10 -3.97 -17.59
CA GLY A 502 -51.22 -4.61 -18.89
C GLY A 502 -50.68 -3.71 -20.02
N GLY A 503 -49.59 -4.13 -20.70
CA GLY A 503 -49.29 -3.57 -22.00
C GLY A 503 -47.87 -3.67 -22.48
N ARG A 504 -47.60 -4.58 -23.38
CA ARG A 504 -46.37 -4.67 -24.23
C ARG A 504 -46.17 -3.41 -25.10
N GLY A 505 -44.94 -3.01 -25.36
CA GLY A 505 -44.62 -2.07 -26.44
C GLY A 505 -43.18 -1.65 -26.59
N LYS A 506 -42.51 -2.29 -27.51
CA LYS A 506 -41.49 -1.89 -28.46
C LYS A 506 -40.54 -0.66 -28.21
N LEU A 507 -39.23 -1.00 -28.41
CA LEU A 507 -38.17 -0.05 -28.78
C LEU A 507 -38.59 0.95 -29.86
N VAL A 508 -38.23 2.22 -29.66
CA VAL A 508 -37.98 3.16 -30.74
C VAL A 508 -36.82 4.08 -30.32
N THR A 509 -35.77 4.05 -31.12
CA THR A 509 -34.67 5.03 -31.14
C THR A 509 -35.15 6.39 -31.65
N SER A 510 -34.79 7.49 -31.00
CA SER A 510 -34.63 8.76 -31.66
C SER A 510 -33.73 9.73 -30.91
N SER A 511 -32.70 10.15 -31.61
CA SER A 511 -31.82 11.27 -31.34
C SER A 511 -32.57 12.60 -31.29
N SER A 512 -32.33 13.47 -30.35
CA SER A 512 -32.32 14.90 -30.56
C SER A 512 -31.73 15.67 -29.38
N GLY A 513 -30.82 16.58 -29.71
CA GLY A 513 -30.06 17.40 -28.79
C GLY A 513 -30.93 18.42 -28.02
N ALA A 514 -30.48 18.77 -26.85
CA ALA A 514 -30.94 19.95 -26.13
C ALA A 514 -29.76 20.67 -25.49
N ARG A 515 -29.82 21.95 -25.69
CA ARG A 515 -28.81 22.99 -25.39
C ARG A 515 -28.59 23.15 -23.90
N LEU A 516 -27.33 23.40 -23.57
CA LEU A 516 -26.84 23.98 -22.33
C LEU A 516 -27.62 25.21 -21.91
N ARG A 517 -28.12 25.24 -20.69
CA ARG A 517 -28.35 26.44 -19.88
C ARG A 517 -27.53 26.37 -18.63
N GLY A 518 -26.87 27.49 -18.32
CA GLY A 518 -25.95 27.67 -17.21
C GLY A 518 -26.64 27.60 -15.82
N PRO A 519 -25.84 27.57 -14.78
CA PRO A 519 -26.30 27.31 -13.41
C PRO A 519 -26.86 28.59 -12.79
N ASP A 520 -28.06 28.53 -12.32
CA ASP A 520 -28.65 29.53 -11.40
C ASP A 520 -28.80 28.84 -10.03
N ALA A 521 -28.16 29.49 -9.04
CA ALA A 521 -28.48 29.53 -7.63
C ALA A 521 -28.84 28.20 -6.94
N VAL A 522 -27.86 27.63 -6.23
CA VAL A 522 -28.14 26.71 -5.14
C VAL A 522 -28.38 27.53 -3.88
N ASP A 523 -29.59 27.42 -3.32
CA ASP A 523 -29.97 27.95 -2.02
C ASP A 523 -29.09 27.41 -0.91
N ASP A 524 -28.47 28.32 -0.17
CA ASP A 524 -27.87 28.09 1.13
C ASP A 524 -28.93 27.58 2.13
N ASN A 525 -28.84 26.31 2.49
CA ASN A 525 -29.37 25.78 3.74
C ASN A 525 -28.60 24.52 4.12
N PHE A 526 -27.38 24.72 4.60
CA PHE A 526 -26.71 23.75 5.48
C PHE A 526 -26.94 24.25 6.91
N ASP A 527 -28.05 23.86 7.50
CA ASP A 527 -28.25 23.95 8.93
C ASP A 527 -27.37 22.93 9.63
N ALA A 528 -26.49 23.47 10.44
CA ALA A 528 -25.65 22.72 11.36
C ALA A 528 -26.51 21.78 12.21
N ALA A 529 -26.42 20.49 11.96
CA ALA A 529 -26.89 19.48 12.90
C ALA A 529 -25.91 19.42 14.08
N THR A 530 -26.09 20.36 15.00
CA THR A 530 -25.52 20.28 16.34
C THR A 530 -26.10 19.05 17.03
N GLY A 531 -25.19 18.26 17.63
CA GLY A 531 -25.47 17.03 18.33
C GLY A 531 -26.66 17.10 19.29
N ALA A 532 -27.63 16.26 19.06
CA ALA A 532 -28.61 15.91 20.05
C ALA A 532 -27.99 14.91 21.03
N ALA A 533 -27.52 15.41 22.16
CA ALA A 533 -27.27 14.56 23.31
C ALA A 533 -28.59 13.92 23.73
N HIS A 534 -28.73 12.62 23.45
CA HIS A 534 -29.81 11.84 24.09
C HIS A 534 -29.50 11.69 25.58
N GLU A 535 -30.27 12.43 26.40
CA GLU A 535 -30.41 12.12 27.81
C GLU A 535 -30.93 10.67 27.93
N ALA A 536 -30.06 9.77 28.37
CA ALA A 536 -30.45 8.43 28.76
C ALA A 536 -31.22 8.52 30.09
N GLY A 537 -32.53 8.28 29.99
CA GLY A 537 -33.38 8.06 31.15
C GLY A 537 -32.84 6.89 31.98
N SER A 538 -32.69 7.11 33.28
CA SER A 538 -32.37 6.11 34.27
C SER A 538 -33.47 5.01 34.30
N GLY A 539 -33.21 3.86 33.70
CA GLY A 539 -34.09 2.72 33.70
C GLY A 539 -33.30 1.43 33.68
N ALA A 540 -33.30 0.72 34.78
CA ALA A 540 -32.98 -0.70 35.00
C ALA A 540 -31.62 -1.21 34.43
N SER A 541 -30.64 -1.35 35.29
CA SER A 541 -29.43 -2.16 35.09
C SER A 541 -29.83 -3.65 34.95
N GLY A 542 -30.17 -4.07 33.74
CA GLY A 542 -30.12 -5.46 33.37
C GLY A 542 -28.68 -5.83 33.20
N SER A 543 -28.11 -6.68 34.04
CA SER A 543 -26.81 -7.31 33.81
C SER A 543 -26.91 -8.13 32.55
N VAL A 544 -26.28 -7.65 31.44
CA VAL A 544 -26.08 -8.47 30.26
C VAL A 544 -25.08 -9.56 30.65
N GLU A 545 -25.58 -10.80 30.79
CA GLU A 545 -24.70 -11.95 31.01
C GLU A 545 -23.67 -11.99 29.86
N PRO A 546 -22.40 -12.26 30.16
CA PRO A 546 -21.38 -12.41 29.12
C PRO A 546 -21.79 -13.56 28.19
N PRO A 547 -21.59 -13.43 26.86
CA PRO A 547 -21.97 -14.46 25.89
C PRO A 547 -21.40 -15.82 26.27
N ARG A 548 -22.24 -16.83 26.26
CA ARG A 548 -21.88 -18.21 26.61
C ARG A 548 -20.84 -18.74 25.61
N ARG A 549 -19.81 -19.41 26.09
CA ARG A 549 -18.86 -20.11 25.23
C ARG A 549 -19.53 -21.37 24.66
N ARG A 550 -19.63 -21.49 23.34
CA ARG A 550 -20.09 -22.69 22.67
C ARG A 550 -19.25 -23.93 23.08
N SER A 551 -19.91 -25.02 23.39
CA SER A 551 -19.26 -26.31 23.71
C SER A 551 -18.68 -26.98 22.46
N GLY A 552 -19.16 -26.60 21.27
CA GLY A 552 -18.80 -27.17 19.98
C GLY A 552 -19.68 -28.38 19.57
N SER A 553 -20.61 -28.79 20.43
CA SER A 553 -21.57 -29.87 20.12
C SER A 553 -23.01 -29.38 19.85
N GLU A 554 -23.25 -28.11 20.04
CA GLU A 554 -24.51 -27.44 19.84
C GLU A 554 -24.93 -27.49 18.38
N LYS A 555 -26.22 -27.80 18.14
CA LYS A 555 -26.80 -27.87 16.79
C LYS A 555 -27.47 -26.53 16.45
N ILE A 556 -27.24 -26.04 15.24
CA ILE A 556 -27.87 -24.84 14.71
C ILE A 556 -29.36 -25.18 14.44
N THR A 557 -30.27 -24.36 14.97
CA THR A 557 -31.73 -24.49 14.79
C THR A 557 -32.28 -23.41 13.87
N SER A 558 -31.63 -22.24 13.77
CA SER A 558 -31.88 -21.24 12.73
C SER A 558 -30.59 -20.50 12.38
N ALA A 559 -30.48 -20.06 11.14
CA ALA A 559 -29.37 -19.28 10.65
C ALA A 559 -29.88 -18.31 9.58
N THR A 560 -29.66 -17.02 9.78
CA THR A 560 -30.00 -15.96 8.82
C THR A 560 -28.76 -15.07 8.60
N ILE A 561 -28.30 -14.97 7.37
CA ILE A 561 -27.26 -14.02 6.96
C ILE A 561 -27.92 -12.70 6.59
N ALA A 562 -27.25 -11.59 6.92
CA ALA A 562 -27.65 -10.27 6.49
C ALA A 562 -26.46 -9.52 5.88
N GLN A 563 -26.76 -8.69 4.88
CA GLN A 563 -25.83 -7.71 4.36
C GLN A 563 -26.29 -6.28 4.69
N ALA A 564 -25.33 -5.40 4.97
CA ALA A 564 -25.56 -3.97 5.12
C ALA A 564 -24.47 -3.23 4.32
N ASP A 565 -24.76 -2.01 3.88
CA ASP A 565 -23.75 -1.12 3.29
C ASP A 565 -23.02 -0.35 4.40
N SER A 566 -21.72 -0.11 4.21
CA SER A 566 -20.94 0.73 5.12
C SER A 566 -21.20 2.22 4.92
N ALA A 567 -21.75 2.65 3.79
CA ALA A 567 -22.06 4.04 3.50
C ALA A 567 -23.41 4.43 4.12
N GLU A 568 -23.42 5.43 5.00
CA GLU A 568 -24.64 5.97 5.59
C GLU A 568 -25.63 6.43 4.50
N GLY A 569 -26.84 5.86 4.52
CA GLY A 569 -27.96 6.31 3.69
C GLY A 569 -28.10 5.62 2.32
N THR A 570 -27.22 4.69 1.94
CA THR A 570 -27.40 3.87 0.75
C THR A 570 -27.82 2.47 1.12
N ALA A 571 -28.97 2.02 0.64
CA ALA A 571 -29.42 0.62 0.77
C ALA A 571 -28.91 -0.20 -0.43
N LEU A 572 -27.59 -0.15 -0.69
CA LEU A 572 -26.99 -0.87 -1.80
C LEU A 572 -26.83 -2.34 -1.45
N LEU A 573 -27.52 -3.21 -2.18
CA LEU A 573 -27.42 -4.66 -2.07
C LEU A 573 -26.56 -5.19 -3.22
N ARG A 574 -25.51 -5.93 -2.89
CA ARG A 574 -24.63 -6.58 -3.87
C ARG A 574 -24.88 -8.07 -3.97
N PRO A 575 -24.68 -8.69 -5.14
CA PRO A 575 -24.70 -10.15 -5.26
C PRO A 575 -23.42 -10.73 -4.66
N HIS A 576 -23.54 -11.49 -3.57
CA HIS A 576 -22.44 -12.14 -2.87
C HIS A 576 -22.31 -13.60 -3.25
N THR A 577 -21.07 -14.06 -3.41
CA THR A 577 -20.69 -15.46 -3.58
C THR A 577 -19.64 -15.80 -2.53
N ILE A 578 -20.08 -16.35 -1.40
CA ILE A 578 -19.22 -16.66 -0.26
C ILE A 578 -19.15 -18.15 0.03
N GLU A 579 -18.19 -18.54 0.83
CA GLU A 579 -18.17 -19.84 1.49
C GLU A 579 -18.42 -19.66 2.99
N ILE A 580 -19.27 -20.49 3.59
CA ILE A 580 -19.57 -20.48 5.01
C ILE A 580 -18.97 -21.74 5.63
N ALA A 581 -18.20 -21.59 6.71
CA ALA A 581 -17.58 -22.71 7.42
C ALA A 581 -17.90 -22.69 8.90
N THR A 582 -18.01 -23.86 9.49
CA THR A 582 -18.01 -24.06 10.95
C THR A 582 -16.67 -24.61 11.38
N LEU A 583 -16.03 -23.95 12.35
CA LEU A 583 -14.74 -24.34 12.89
C LEU A 583 -14.90 -24.97 14.28
N GLY A 584 -14.36 -26.16 14.48
CA GLY A 584 -14.50 -26.92 15.73
C GLY A 584 -13.19 -27.40 16.31
N ARG A 585 -13.24 -27.96 17.53
CA ARG A 585 -12.05 -28.44 18.23
C ARG A 585 -11.63 -29.82 17.73
N SER A 586 -10.32 -29.95 17.42
CA SER A 586 -9.64 -31.22 17.19
C SER A 586 -8.43 -31.28 18.13
N GLY A 587 -8.57 -31.90 19.29
CA GLY A 587 -7.57 -31.83 20.34
C GLY A 587 -7.31 -30.40 20.85
N ARG A 588 -6.11 -29.89 20.67
CA ARG A 588 -5.73 -28.51 21.06
C ARG A 588 -5.94 -27.49 19.92
N SER A 589 -6.19 -27.96 18.70
CA SER A 589 -6.37 -27.13 17.51
C SER A 589 -7.85 -26.85 17.22
N ILE A 590 -8.10 -25.82 16.42
CA ILE A 590 -9.38 -25.51 15.81
C ILE A 590 -9.21 -25.74 14.31
N VAL A 591 -10.13 -26.49 13.72
CA VAL A 591 -10.11 -26.91 12.32
C VAL A 591 -11.48 -26.74 11.69
N PRO A 592 -11.58 -26.54 10.36
CA PRO A 592 -12.85 -26.62 9.68
C PRO A 592 -13.51 -27.99 9.91
N LEU A 593 -14.79 -27.98 10.29
CA LEU A 593 -15.63 -29.18 10.41
C LEU A 593 -16.39 -29.44 9.12
N ASP A 594 -16.87 -28.36 8.51
CA ASP A 594 -17.70 -28.39 7.32
C ASP A 594 -17.65 -27.01 6.65
N SER A 595 -17.78 -26.94 5.32
CA SER A 595 -17.92 -25.71 4.56
C SER A 595 -18.82 -25.94 3.34
N PHE A 596 -19.45 -24.87 2.85
CA PHE A 596 -20.25 -24.89 1.64
C PHE A 596 -20.38 -23.50 1.05
N ARG A 597 -20.59 -23.45 -0.28
CA ARG A 597 -20.83 -22.21 -1.02
C ARG A 597 -22.25 -21.73 -0.83
N PHE A 598 -22.41 -20.40 -0.72
CA PHE A 598 -23.68 -19.74 -0.57
C PHE A 598 -23.73 -18.46 -1.41
N GLU A 599 -24.77 -18.32 -2.22
CA GLU A 599 -24.99 -17.15 -3.07
C GLU A 599 -26.28 -16.43 -2.63
N PHE A 600 -26.23 -15.11 -2.50
CA PHE A 600 -27.38 -14.28 -2.16
C PHE A 600 -27.19 -12.83 -2.62
N SER A 601 -28.31 -12.10 -2.82
CA SER A 601 -28.31 -10.69 -3.25
C SER A 601 -29.40 -9.87 -2.54
N THR A 602 -30.02 -10.44 -1.52
CA THR A 602 -31.07 -9.78 -0.73
C THR A 602 -30.49 -9.20 0.56
N GLU A 603 -31.20 -8.27 1.21
CA GLU A 603 -30.80 -7.70 2.51
C GLU A 603 -30.55 -8.79 3.55
N SER A 604 -31.36 -9.86 3.52
CA SER A 604 -31.15 -11.04 4.35
C SER A 604 -31.60 -12.32 3.64
N ALA A 605 -31.00 -13.45 4.04
CA ALA A 605 -31.35 -14.77 3.51
C ALA A 605 -31.20 -15.83 4.59
N ASP A 606 -32.11 -16.83 4.61
CA ASP A 606 -31.98 -17.97 5.49
C ASP A 606 -30.96 -18.96 4.94
N VAL A 607 -30.09 -19.45 5.81
CA VAL A 607 -29.04 -20.41 5.47
C VAL A 607 -29.45 -21.80 5.90
N GLU A 608 -30.39 -22.41 5.16
CA GLU A 608 -30.93 -23.72 5.46
C GLU A 608 -29.87 -24.82 5.60
N GLN A 609 -28.79 -24.70 4.84
CA GLN A 609 -27.67 -25.66 4.87
C GLN A 609 -26.97 -25.73 6.23
N LEU A 610 -27.08 -24.71 7.09
CA LEU A 610 -26.53 -24.74 8.45
C LEU A 610 -27.44 -25.51 9.45
N ILE A 611 -28.73 -25.66 9.17
CA ILE A 611 -29.69 -26.25 10.10
C ILE A 611 -29.34 -27.71 10.42
N GLY A 612 -29.26 -28.02 11.70
CA GLY A 612 -28.88 -29.36 12.20
C GLY A 612 -27.36 -29.64 12.20
N ARG A 613 -26.56 -28.78 11.62
CA ARG A 613 -25.08 -28.87 11.71
C ARG A 613 -24.58 -28.37 13.06
N SER A 614 -23.36 -28.77 13.43
CA SER A 614 -22.70 -28.22 14.61
C SER A 614 -22.29 -26.74 14.35
N ALA A 615 -22.59 -25.85 15.27
CA ALA A 615 -22.13 -24.47 15.20
C ALA A 615 -20.59 -24.34 15.40
N GLY A 616 -19.94 -25.42 15.83
CA GLY A 616 -18.53 -25.36 16.14
C GLY A 616 -18.23 -24.41 17.31
N VAL A 617 -17.00 -23.92 17.38
CA VAL A 617 -16.60 -22.86 18.31
C VAL A 617 -16.62 -21.49 17.62
N ILE A 618 -16.45 -21.46 16.30
CA ILE A 618 -16.52 -20.29 15.44
C ILE A 618 -17.32 -20.65 14.18
N THR A 619 -18.29 -19.84 13.79
CA THR A 619 -18.90 -19.88 12.46
C THR A 619 -18.30 -18.73 11.65
N LEU A 620 -17.64 -19.03 10.55
CA LEU A 620 -16.91 -18.08 9.73
C LEU A 620 -17.60 -17.88 8.39
N LEU A 621 -18.03 -16.65 8.12
CA LEU A 621 -18.47 -16.22 6.79
C LEU A 621 -17.25 -15.91 5.90
N ASN A 622 -17.44 -15.99 4.60
CA ASN A 622 -16.42 -15.74 3.59
C ASN A 622 -15.15 -16.60 3.81
N PHE A 623 -15.33 -17.82 4.25
CA PHE A 623 -14.25 -18.82 4.32
C PHE A 623 -13.59 -18.95 2.93
N ASN A 624 -12.25 -19.11 2.88
CA ASN A 624 -11.44 -19.04 1.65
C ASN A 624 -11.38 -17.66 0.98
N ASP A 625 -11.95 -16.63 1.61
CA ASP A 625 -11.81 -15.24 1.17
C ASP A 625 -12.27 -15.01 -0.29
N LEU A 626 -13.43 -15.52 -0.67
CA LEU A 626 -13.92 -15.47 -2.04
C LEU A 626 -14.55 -14.13 -2.43
N ASP A 627 -14.88 -13.27 -1.46
CA ASP A 627 -15.69 -12.08 -1.66
C ASP A 627 -15.09 -10.83 -0.99
N TYR A 628 -15.38 -9.65 -1.51
CA TYR A 628 -15.02 -8.38 -0.90
C TYR A 628 -16.11 -7.92 0.06
N ALA A 629 -16.02 -8.35 1.31
CA ALA A 629 -16.96 -7.98 2.36
C ALA A 629 -16.30 -8.01 3.73
N ARG A 630 -16.71 -7.10 4.61
CA ARG A 630 -16.35 -7.09 6.03
C ARG A 630 -17.22 -8.07 6.78
N VAL A 631 -16.63 -8.98 7.51
CA VAL A 631 -17.33 -10.01 8.27
C VAL A 631 -17.50 -9.57 9.72
N ARG A 632 -18.72 -9.67 10.23
CA ARG A 632 -19.05 -9.56 11.66
C ARG A 632 -19.23 -10.95 12.24
N LEU A 633 -18.32 -11.32 13.13
CA LEU A 633 -18.50 -12.56 13.88
C LEU A 633 -19.67 -12.44 14.87
N ASP A 634 -20.43 -13.49 15.02
CA ASP A 634 -21.42 -13.55 16.09
C ASP A 634 -20.77 -13.47 17.48
N PRO A 635 -21.52 -13.11 18.56
CA PRO A 635 -20.93 -12.85 19.88
C PRO A 635 -20.11 -14.03 20.44
N GLU A 636 -20.57 -15.26 20.28
CA GLU A 636 -19.90 -16.45 20.78
C GLU A 636 -18.63 -16.76 19.97
N SER A 637 -18.69 -16.60 18.64
CA SER A 637 -17.52 -16.71 17.75
C SER A 637 -16.48 -15.65 18.07
N THR A 638 -16.90 -14.41 18.39
CA THR A 638 -16.01 -13.33 18.80
C THR A 638 -15.27 -13.67 20.10
N GLU A 639 -15.96 -14.18 21.14
CA GLU A 639 -15.33 -14.59 22.38
C GLU A 639 -14.36 -15.78 22.19
N ALA A 640 -14.73 -16.71 21.33
CA ALA A 640 -13.84 -17.83 20.95
C ALA A 640 -12.59 -17.33 20.20
N ALA A 641 -12.74 -16.37 19.28
CA ALA A 641 -11.67 -15.75 18.54
C ALA A 641 -10.68 -15.03 19.46
N VAL A 642 -11.14 -14.12 20.32
CA VAL A 642 -10.30 -13.38 21.31
C VAL A 642 -9.45 -14.32 22.19
N THR A 643 -9.95 -15.52 22.49
CA THR A 643 -9.25 -16.43 23.39
C THR A 643 -8.47 -17.54 22.67
N SER A 644 -8.75 -17.79 21.40
CA SER A 644 -8.31 -19.02 20.74
C SER A 644 -7.93 -18.88 19.26
N ALA A 645 -7.90 -17.68 18.67
CA ALA A 645 -7.54 -17.48 17.28
C ALA A 645 -6.21 -18.17 16.90
N SER A 646 -5.18 -18.05 17.75
CA SER A 646 -3.88 -18.71 17.53
C SER A 646 -3.90 -20.25 17.50
N ARG A 647 -5.06 -20.87 17.80
CA ARG A 647 -5.26 -22.33 17.71
C ARG A 647 -5.89 -22.77 16.40
N ILE A 648 -6.36 -21.85 15.58
CA ILE A 648 -6.89 -22.15 14.24
C ILE A 648 -5.70 -22.64 13.40
N LYS A 649 -5.82 -23.88 12.90
CA LYS A 649 -4.68 -24.52 12.22
C LYS A 649 -4.46 -23.95 10.83
N ASP A 650 -5.53 -23.73 10.09
CA ASP A 650 -5.47 -23.15 8.77
C ASP A 650 -5.10 -21.66 8.82
N PRO A 651 -4.01 -21.22 8.16
CA PRO A 651 -3.53 -19.84 8.24
C PRO A 651 -4.54 -18.82 7.68
N LEU A 652 -5.20 -19.13 6.56
CA LEU A 652 -6.17 -18.20 5.95
C LEU A 652 -7.39 -18.00 6.84
N SER A 653 -7.97 -19.08 7.38
CA SER A 653 -9.08 -18.98 8.37
C SER A 653 -8.67 -18.16 9.60
N ARG A 654 -7.43 -18.34 10.05
CA ARG A 654 -6.88 -17.58 11.20
C ARG A 654 -6.76 -16.10 10.86
N ALA A 655 -6.27 -15.76 9.65
CA ALA A 655 -6.17 -14.39 9.14
C ALA A 655 -7.55 -13.73 9.03
N LEU A 656 -8.54 -14.43 8.48
CA LEU A 656 -9.91 -13.92 8.34
C LEU A 656 -10.58 -13.65 9.69
N VAL A 657 -10.36 -14.52 10.67
CA VAL A 657 -10.84 -14.29 12.04
C VAL A 657 -10.16 -13.06 12.66
N TRP A 658 -8.85 -12.87 12.47
CA TRP A 658 -8.17 -11.67 12.93
C TRP A 658 -8.65 -10.42 12.19
N SER A 659 -8.84 -10.47 10.87
CA SER A 659 -9.41 -9.36 10.08
C SER A 659 -10.78 -8.92 10.61
N ALA A 660 -11.62 -9.87 11.01
CA ALA A 660 -12.91 -9.55 11.64
C ALA A 660 -12.74 -8.84 13.00
N LEU A 661 -11.75 -9.23 13.81
CA LEU A 661 -11.43 -8.55 15.08
C LEU A 661 -10.83 -7.15 14.84
N ASP A 662 -9.95 -7.00 13.85
CA ASP A 662 -9.34 -5.72 13.46
C ASP A 662 -10.42 -4.71 13.02
N ASN A 663 -11.37 -5.15 12.19
CA ASN A 663 -12.52 -4.34 11.81
C ASN A 663 -13.41 -3.99 13.01
N ALA A 664 -13.62 -4.93 13.94
CA ALA A 664 -14.44 -4.70 15.12
C ALA A 664 -13.81 -3.66 16.07
N VAL A 665 -12.48 -3.68 16.25
CA VAL A 665 -11.81 -2.68 17.11
C VAL A 665 -11.79 -1.31 16.43
N ARG A 666 -11.55 -1.23 15.12
CA ARG A 666 -11.58 0.02 14.35
C ARG A 666 -12.95 0.71 14.42
N ASP A 667 -14.03 -0.05 14.43
CA ASP A 667 -15.40 0.48 14.46
C ASP A 667 -15.92 0.74 15.90
N GLY A 668 -15.10 0.51 16.91
CA GLY A 668 -15.50 0.69 18.32
C GLY A 668 -16.43 -0.40 18.86
N LEU A 669 -16.69 -1.45 18.09
CA LEU A 669 -17.51 -2.62 18.50
C LEU A 669 -16.75 -3.54 19.47
N MET A 670 -15.43 -3.44 19.49
CA MET A 670 -14.55 -4.13 20.44
C MET A 670 -13.67 -3.14 21.18
N PRO A 671 -13.58 -3.21 22.53
CA PRO A 671 -12.63 -2.38 23.28
C PRO A 671 -11.19 -2.62 22.87
N VAL A 672 -10.41 -1.54 22.67
CA VAL A 672 -8.99 -1.58 22.25
C VAL A 672 -8.16 -2.49 23.17
N GLN A 673 -8.36 -2.41 24.50
CA GLN A 673 -7.66 -3.26 25.48
C GLN A 673 -7.96 -4.73 25.32
N LYS A 674 -9.19 -5.09 24.90
CA LYS A 674 -9.57 -6.49 24.64
C LYS A 674 -8.82 -7.03 23.43
N TYR A 675 -8.71 -6.22 22.37
CA TYR A 675 -7.92 -6.57 21.17
C TYR A 675 -6.43 -6.73 21.51
N LEU A 676 -5.81 -5.73 22.16
CA LEU A 676 -4.40 -5.79 22.54
C LEU A 676 -4.09 -6.98 23.46
N THR A 677 -5.02 -7.34 24.35
CA THR A 677 -4.89 -8.53 25.21
C THR A 677 -4.94 -9.82 24.39
N ALA A 678 -5.83 -9.91 23.39
CA ALA A 678 -5.91 -11.06 22.49
C ALA A 678 -4.63 -11.19 21.66
N TYR A 679 -4.13 -10.09 21.12
CA TYR A 679 -2.87 -10.03 20.38
C TYR A 679 -1.67 -10.44 21.25
N ALA A 680 -1.50 -9.87 22.43
CA ALA A 680 -0.42 -10.22 23.36
C ALA A 680 -0.39 -11.73 23.69
N ARG A 681 -1.56 -12.37 23.84
CA ARG A 681 -1.68 -13.83 24.05
C ARG A 681 -1.27 -14.66 22.84
N SER A 682 -1.30 -14.10 21.65
CA SER A 682 -0.96 -14.79 20.40
C SER A 682 0.52 -14.73 20.04
N LEU A 683 1.27 -13.73 20.53
CA LEU A 683 2.65 -13.43 20.13
C LEU A 683 3.59 -14.64 20.11
N GLY A 684 3.69 -15.41 21.17
CA GLY A 684 4.57 -16.59 21.21
C GLY A 684 4.00 -17.85 20.54
N LYS A 685 2.88 -17.77 19.82
CA LYS A 685 2.18 -18.92 19.23
C LYS A 685 1.97 -18.79 17.73
N GLU A 686 1.99 -17.57 17.22
CA GLU A 686 1.91 -17.32 15.80
C GLU A 686 3.27 -17.62 15.15
N SER A 687 3.23 -18.24 13.98
CA SER A 687 4.42 -18.62 13.23
C SER A 687 4.34 -18.17 11.75
N HIS A 688 3.17 -17.72 11.28
CA HIS A 688 3.03 -17.24 9.93
C HIS A 688 3.50 -15.79 9.85
N ALA A 689 4.54 -15.53 9.05
CA ALA A 689 5.19 -14.21 8.97
C ALA A 689 4.25 -13.08 8.56
N GLY A 690 3.38 -13.31 7.56
CA GLY A 690 2.37 -12.34 7.10
C GLY A 690 1.35 -11.99 8.19
N ILE A 691 0.87 -12.99 8.97
CA ILE A 691 -0.05 -12.73 10.10
C ILE A 691 0.67 -11.91 11.18
N MET A 692 1.89 -12.27 11.53
CA MET A 692 2.67 -11.54 12.55
C MET A 692 2.86 -10.08 12.15
N ALA A 693 3.21 -9.82 10.90
CA ALA A 693 3.40 -8.46 10.40
C ALA A 693 2.10 -7.65 10.42
N GLY A 694 0.99 -8.21 9.91
CA GLY A 694 -0.32 -7.53 9.89
C GLY A 694 -0.82 -7.19 11.28
N LEU A 695 -0.81 -8.16 12.20
CA LEU A 695 -1.27 -7.95 13.58
C LEU A 695 -0.42 -6.97 14.37
N SER A 696 0.91 -6.97 14.15
CA SER A 696 1.80 -5.99 14.78
C SER A 696 1.49 -4.58 14.30
N GLN A 697 1.21 -4.40 13.02
CA GLN A 697 0.83 -3.10 12.47
C GLN A 697 -0.46 -2.59 13.12
N THR A 698 -1.51 -3.41 13.22
CA THR A 698 -2.77 -3.02 13.89
C THR A 698 -2.54 -2.72 15.36
N ALA A 699 -1.73 -3.52 16.06
CA ALA A 699 -1.43 -3.30 17.48
C ALA A 699 -0.66 -1.99 17.71
N LEU A 700 0.30 -1.64 16.85
CA LEU A 700 1.02 -0.37 16.90
C LEU A 700 0.08 0.79 16.60
N THR A 701 -0.83 0.67 15.64
CA THR A 701 -1.87 1.67 15.37
C THR A 701 -2.77 1.86 16.60
N CYS A 702 -3.19 0.78 17.26
CA CYS A 702 -3.93 0.88 18.52
C CYS A 702 -3.18 1.70 19.58
N ILE A 703 -1.88 1.40 19.79
CA ILE A 703 -1.04 2.11 20.76
C ILE A 703 -0.87 3.59 20.39
N ASP A 704 -0.59 3.87 19.12
CA ASP A 704 -0.26 5.23 18.67
C ASP A 704 -1.48 6.15 18.63
N GLN A 705 -2.66 5.62 18.28
CA GLN A 705 -3.81 6.43 17.92
C GLN A 705 -5.06 6.17 18.76
N TRP A 706 -5.32 4.93 19.18
CA TRP A 706 -6.62 4.54 19.73
C TRP A 706 -6.63 4.31 21.25
N VAL A 707 -5.48 4.10 21.89
CA VAL A 707 -5.40 3.95 23.35
C VAL A 707 -5.49 5.33 23.99
N ALA A 708 -6.45 5.51 24.91
CA ALA A 708 -6.57 6.72 25.69
C ALA A 708 -5.36 6.89 26.63
N ASP A 709 -4.89 8.15 26.86
CA ASP A 709 -3.66 8.44 27.61
C ASP A 709 -3.62 7.81 28.99
N ARG A 710 -4.74 7.81 29.72
CA ARG A 710 -4.82 7.17 31.08
C ARG A 710 -4.58 5.65 31.04
N ASN A 711 -4.73 4.99 29.88
CA ASN A 711 -4.54 3.55 29.70
C ASN A 711 -3.20 3.23 29.02
N PHE A 712 -2.49 4.24 28.56
CA PHE A 712 -1.32 4.10 27.71
C PHE A 712 -0.19 3.31 28.39
N ASP A 713 0.21 3.72 29.62
CA ASP A 713 1.30 3.05 30.37
C ASP A 713 1.00 1.56 30.61
N ALA A 714 -0.25 1.22 30.93
CA ALA A 714 -0.66 -0.15 31.15
C ALA A 714 -0.66 -0.97 29.83
N ALA A 715 -1.13 -0.38 28.74
CA ALA A 715 -1.20 -1.02 27.43
C ALA A 715 0.20 -1.32 26.87
N ILE A 716 1.08 -0.29 26.88
CA ILE A 716 2.45 -0.46 26.37
C ILE A 716 3.26 -1.43 27.24
N MET A 717 3.14 -1.34 28.56
CA MET A 717 3.86 -2.25 29.47
C MET A 717 3.40 -3.70 29.28
N GLY A 718 2.10 -3.93 29.16
CA GLY A 718 1.55 -5.26 28.94
C GLY A 718 2.00 -5.87 27.61
N LEU A 719 2.00 -5.08 26.55
CA LEU A 719 2.38 -5.54 25.22
C LEU A 719 3.90 -5.74 25.09
N LEU A 720 4.70 -4.80 25.62
CA LEU A 720 6.17 -4.91 25.62
C LEU A 720 6.64 -6.11 26.46
N GLY A 721 6.02 -6.35 27.63
CA GLY A 721 6.31 -7.52 28.44
C GLY A 721 6.01 -8.82 27.71
N ALA A 722 4.83 -8.93 27.07
CA ALA A 722 4.46 -10.09 26.30
C ALA A 722 5.36 -10.31 25.08
N ALA A 723 5.80 -9.23 24.42
CA ALA A 723 6.73 -9.31 23.29
C ALA A 723 8.13 -9.80 23.72
N LEU A 724 8.65 -9.31 24.86
CA LEU A 724 9.92 -9.78 25.43
C LEU A 724 9.86 -11.26 25.84
N ASP A 725 8.76 -11.68 26.49
CA ASP A 725 8.57 -13.09 26.86
C ASP A 725 8.49 -13.99 25.62
N ALA A 726 7.77 -13.54 24.59
CA ALA A 726 7.66 -14.25 23.32
C ALA A 726 9.02 -14.32 22.60
N LEU A 727 9.78 -13.22 22.58
CA LEU A 727 11.13 -13.16 22.01
C LEU A 727 12.10 -14.14 22.70
N ALA A 728 12.06 -14.19 24.02
CA ALA A 728 12.88 -15.11 24.80
C ALA A 728 12.54 -16.60 24.55
N ALA A 729 11.27 -16.88 24.24
CA ALA A 729 10.78 -18.22 23.94
C ALA A 729 10.87 -18.60 22.46
N ALA A 730 11.16 -17.64 21.57
CA ALA A 730 11.20 -17.86 20.14
C ALA A 730 12.32 -18.83 19.74
N LYS A 731 12.08 -19.58 18.66
CA LYS A 731 13.11 -20.50 18.12
C LYS A 731 14.29 -19.67 17.61
N ALA A 732 15.48 -20.05 18.02
CA ALA A 732 16.74 -19.43 17.63
C ALA A 732 16.85 -19.27 16.09
N GLY A 733 17.15 -18.06 15.63
CA GLY A 733 17.34 -17.73 14.21
C GLY A 733 16.08 -17.74 13.35
N SER A 734 14.88 -17.87 13.95
CA SER A 734 13.61 -17.86 13.22
C SER A 734 13.14 -16.46 12.87
N ASP A 735 12.29 -16.34 11.83
CA ASP A 735 11.62 -15.11 11.45
C ASP A 735 10.79 -14.52 12.58
N ALA A 736 10.12 -15.36 13.37
CA ALA A 736 9.39 -14.93 14.55
C ALA A 736 10.30 -14.22 15.56
N GLN A 737 11.54 -14.71 15.74
CA GLN A 737 12.51 -14.08 16.64
C GLN A 737 12.91 -12.69 16.14
N LEU A 738 13.25 -12.55 14.85
CA LEU A 738 13.60 -11.27 14.25
C LEU A 738 12.43 -10.29 14.30
N HIS A 739 11.23 -10.74 13.94
CA HIS A 739 10.02 -9.94 14.01
C HIS A 739 9.74 -9.42 15.42
N LEU A 740 9.82 -10.30 16.43
CA LEU A 740 9.60 -9.93 17.83
C LEU A 740 10.68 -8.95 18.34
N ALA A 741 11.93 -9.10 17.93
CA ALA A 741 12.99 -8.14 18.28
C ALA A 741 12.67 -6.74 17.73
N ASN A 742 12.26 -6.63 16.47
CA ASN A 742 11.84 -5.38 15.87
C ASN A 742 10.59 -4.80 16.54
N LEU A 743 9.60 -5.63 16.88
CA LEU A 743 8.42 -5.20 17.63
C LEU A 743 8.79 -4.62 19.01
N VAL A 744 9.70 -5.28 19.75
CA VAL A 744 10.20 -4.78 21.05
C VAL A 744 10.86 -3.41 20.89
N LEU A 745 11.68 -3.20 19.85
CA LEU A 745 12.34 -1.91 19.60
C LEU A 745 11.32 -0.83 19.19
N ALA A 746 10.34 -1.17 18.35
CA ALA A 746 9.25 -0.27 17.97
C ALA A 746 8.40 0.15 19.18
N LEU A 747 8.09 -0.77 20.09
CA LEU A 747 7.41 -0.46 21.36
C LEU A 747 8.29 0.35 22.29
N THR A 748 9.60 0.11 22.30
CA THR A 748 10.57 0.86 23.13
C THR A 748 10.54 2.35 22.80
N SER A 749 10.56 2.74 21.53
CA SER A 749 10.49 4.16 21.14
C SER A 749 9.23 4.84 21.69
N ARG A 750 8.12 4.12 21.73
CA ARG A 750 6.82 4.62 22.21
C ARG A 750 6.76 4.79 23.72
N THR A 751 7.65 4.12 24.47
CA THR A 751 7.74 4.32 25.91
C THR A 751 8.17 5.74 26.31
N ALA A 752 8.64 6.55 25.34
CA ALA A 752 8.89 7.98 25.54
C ALA A 752 7.64 8.78 25.99
N ARG A 753 6.43 8.27 25.71
CA ARG A 753 5.16 8.83 26.19
C ARG A 753 4.80 8.39 27.61
N CYS A 754 5.49 7.39 28.18
CA CYS A 754 5.20 6.89 29.52
C CYS A 754 5.67 7.86 30.60
N ALA A 755 5.07 7.74 31.80
CA ALA A 755 5.52 8.47 32.97
C ALA A 755 7.01 8.23 33.28
N ALA A 756 7.71 9.25 33.71
CA ALA A 756 9.11 9.15 34.11
C ALA A 756 9.29 8.08 35.20
N GLY A 757 10.19 7.12 34.96
CA GLY A 757 10.43 5.99 35.86
C GLY A 757 9.52 4.77 35.62
N SER A 758 8.71 4.77 34.56
CA SER A 758 7.92 3.59 34.17
C SER A 758 8.80 2.37 33.97
N SER A 759 8.31 1.20 34.40
CA SER A 759 8.99 -0.08 34.16
C SER A 759 9.10 -0.42 32.65
N ALA A 760 8.16 0.06 31.83
CA ALA A 760 8.22 -0.12 30.38
C ALA A 760 9.45 0.56 29.77
N VAL A 761 9.79 1.80 30.19
CA VAL A 761 11.02 2.49 29.77
C VAL A 761 12.26 1.68 30.16
N ALA A 762 12.32 1.18 31.38
CA ALA A 762 13.47 0.39 31.86
C ALA A 762 13.65 -0.91 31.07
N MET A 763 12.55 -1.61 30.78
CA MET A 763 12.55 -2.87 30.02
C MET A 763 13.01 -2.65 28.58
N GLY A 764 12.39 -1.72 27.85
CA GLY A 764 12.73 -1.44 26.47
C GLY A 764 14.17 -0.92 26.31
N ARG A 765 14.57 0.02 27.16
CA ARG A 765 15.95 0.53 27.22
C ARG A 765 16.96 -0.62 27.45
N GLY A 766 16.64 -1.54 28.35
CA GLY A 766 17.54 -2.68 28.64
C GLY A 766 17.82 -3.49 27.40
N PHE A 767 16.80 -3.85 26.62
CA PHE A 767 16.95 -4.58 25.38
C PHE A 767 17.69 -3.77 24.30
N ALA A 768 17.29 -2.52 24.03
CA ALA A 768 17.95 -1.69 23.03
C ALA A 768 19.44 -1.45 23.34
N SER A 769 19.80 -1.22 24.63
CA SER A 769 21.20 -1.09 25.04
C SER A 769 22.00 -2.38 24.86
N GLN A 770 21.37 -3.54 25.05
CA GLN A 770 21.99 -4.84 24.82
C GLN A 770 22.29 -5.07 23.33
N VAL A 771 21.35 -4.70 22.43
CA VAL A 771 21.55 -4.76 20.98
C VAL A 771 22.78 -3.91 20.58
N LEU A 772 22.90 -2.67 21.08
CA LEU A 772 24.02 -1.80 20.74
C LEU A 772 25.36 -2.24 21.32
N ALA A 773 25.35 -3.01 22.43
CA ALA A 773 26.57 -3.51 23.04
C ALA A 773 27.22 -4.66 22.25
N VAL A 774 26.48 -5.30 21.35
CA VAL A 774 26.95 -6.44 20.55
C VAL A 774 27.40 -5.97 19.18
N PRO A 775 28.57 -6.37 18.64
CA PRO A 775 28.99 -6.05 17.27
C PRO A 775 28.04 -6.60 16.20
N VAL A 776 28.12 -6.03 15.00
CA VAL A 776 27.42 -6.54 13.82
C VAL A 776 27.93 -7.94 13.47
N GLY A 777 27.06 -8.85 13.11
CA GLY A 777 27.38 -10.23 12.77
C GLY A 777 27.53 -11.16 13.98
N GLU A 778 27.49 -10.64 15.21
CA GLU A 778 27.57 -11.46 16.43
C GLU A 778 26.16 -11.75 17.01
N GLU A 779 26.08 -12.86 17.75
CA GLU A 779 24.85 -13.28 18.42
C GLU A 779 24.59 -12.43 19.68
N ILE A 780 23.35 -11.95 19.90
CA ILE A 780 22.95 -11.12 21.05
C ILE A 780 22.78 -11.97 22.34
N ASP A 781 23.47 -13.08 22.45
CA ASP A 781 23.38 -14.02 23.59
C ASP A 781 24.29 -13.63 24.78
N ARG A 782 25.22 -12.72 24.64
CA ARG A 782 26.20 -12.40 25.67
C ARG A 782 25.75 -11.26 26.58
N MET A 783 25.54 -11.60 27.85
CA MET A 783 25.42 -10.61 28.90
C MET A 783 26.71 -9.76 29.00
N TYR A 784 26.73 -8.56 28.52
CA TYR A 784 27.70 -7.57 28.97
C TYR A 784 27.22 -6.99 30.31
N ALA A 785 27.67 -7.58 31.38
CA ALA A 785 27.63 -7.00 32.73
C ALA A 785 28.64 -5.81 32.77
N GLY A 786 28.24 -4.69 32.19
CA GLY A 786 28.99 -3.46 32.22
C GLY A 786 28.07 -2.31 32.59
N ALA A 787 28.10 -1.87 33.84
CA ALA A 787 27.43 -0.63 34.24
C ALA A 787 28.00 0.55 33.41
N PRO A 788 27.19 1.49 32.94
CA PRO A 788 27.70 2.70 32.31
C PRO A 788 28.30 3.64 33.35
N GLY A 789 29.57 3.91 33.22
CA GLY A 789 30.26 4.98 33.97
C GLY A 789 31.50 4.55 34.70
N GLN A 790 32.61 4.34 34.00
CA GLN A 790 33.95 4.72 34.42
C GLN A 790 34.91 4.70 33.23
N SER A 791 35.18 5.86 32.68
CA SER A 791 36.38 6.12 31.90
C SER A 791 37.58 6.25 32.86
N GLY A 792 38.61 5.43 32.67
CA GLY A 792 39.87 5.75 33.29
C GLY A 792 40.79 4.56 33.65
N GLN A 793 41.82 4.43 32.88
CA GLN A 793 43.16 3.92 33.19
C GLN A 793 43.38 2.39 33.26
N ALA A 794 44.15 1.97 32.29
CA ALA A 794 44.93 0.76 32.29
C ALA A 794 45.94 0.76 33.44
N GLY A 795 46.03 -0.35 34.19
CA GLY A 795 47.03 -0.54 35.21
C GLY A 795 47.13 -2.06 35.59
N SER A 796 48.25 -2.58 35.35
CA SER A 796 48.77 -3.95 35.43
C SER A 796 48.57 -4.69 36.76
N ALA A 797 48.43 -6.00 36.61
CA ALA A 797 49.01 -7.11 37.39
C ALA A 797 48.76 -7.30 38.88
N GLY A 798 48.42 -8.53 39.27
CA GLY A 798 48.90 -9.10 40.53
C GLY A 798 47.89 -9.93 41.35
N GLN A 799 47.97 -11.19 41.18
CA GLN A 799 47.87 -12.35 42.13
C GLN A 799 47.16 -12.24 43.50
N SER A 800 46.30 -13.24 43.72
CA SER A 800 46.18 -14.14 44.86
C SER A 800 45.54 -13.67 46.19
N ALA A 801 44.59 -14.39 46.66
CA ALA A 801 44.50 -15.26 47.83
C ALA A 801 43.20 -15.19 48.65
N GLU A 802 42.68 -16.32 48.88
CA GLU A 802 41.68 -16.81 49.84
C GLU A 802 41.51 -16.02 51.18
N THR A 803 40.28 -15.92 51.66
CA THR A 803 39.80 -16.73 52.83
C THR A 803 38.48 -16.15 53.41
N SER A 804 37.55 -17.06 53.56
CA SER A 804 36.64 -17.30 54.72
C SER A 804 35.97 -16.16 55.47
N GLY A 805 34.66 -16.31 55.73
CA GLY A 805 34.02 -15.84 56.93
C GLY A 805 32.55 -15.38 56.71
N GLY A 806 31.63 -16.24 57.13
CA GLY A 806 30.20 -15.96 57.03
C GLY A 806 29.68 -14.89 57.99
N THR A 807 28.53 -14.36 57.63
CA THR A 807 27.42 -14.14 58.61
C THR A 807 26.12 -13.83 57.86
N ARG A 808 25.10 -14.39 58.42
CA ARG A 808 23.70 -14.37 58.00
C ARG A 808 23.05 -13.06 58.37
N ALA A 809 22.43 -12.34 57.45
CA ALA A 809 21.35 -11.37 57.74
C ALA A 809 20.47 -11.07 56.53
N SER A 810 19.17 -11.20 56.76
CA SER A 810 17.98 -10.54 56.26
C SER A 810 17.72 -10.46 54.74
N ARG A 811 16.65 -11.18 54.41
CA ARG A 811 15.91 -11.10 53.14
C ARG A 811 15.41 -9.65 52.85
N GLY A 812 16.04 -8.97 51.91
CA GLY A 812 15.45 -7.93 51.10
C GLY A 812 15.09 -8.58 49.76
N ALA A 813 13.87 -8.38 49.30
CA ALA A 813 13.44 -8.86 48.03
C ALA A 813 14.18 -8.07 46.94
N ASP A 814 15.24 -8.70 46.43
CA ASP A 814 15.97 -8.24 45.27
C ASP A 814 15.18 -8.71 44.05
N HIS A 815 14.46 -7.80 43.37
CA HIS A 815 14.00 -8.07 42.02
C HIS A 815 15.22 -8.08 41.12
N SER A 816 15.92 -9.23 41.10
CA SER A 816 16.89 -9.52 40.06
C SER A 816 16.12 -9.59 38.74
N THR A 817 16.31 -8.61 37.88
CA THR A 817 15.99 -8.71 36.47
C THR A 817 16.69 -9.95 35.93
N ALA A 818 15.95 -11.05 35.78
CA ALA A 818 16.43 -12.23 35.10
C ALA A 818 16.71 -11.84 33.64
N THR A 819 17.98 -11.81 33.29
CA THR A 819 18.45 -11.59 31.93
C THR A 819 18.02 -12.76 31.08
N LEU A 820 17.13 -12.54 30.13
CA LEU A 820 16.65 -13.56 29.21
C LEU A 820 17.69 -13.76 28.07
N PRO A 821 18.10 -14.98 27.77
CA PRO A 821 19.01 -15.24 26.65
C PRO A 821 18.25 -15.16 25.31
N PHE A 822 18.78 -14.41 24.35
CA PHE A 822 18.21 -14.29 22.98
C PHE A 822 19.04 -15.11 21.97
N ARG A 823 19.27 -16.37 22.25
CA ARG A 823 20.05 -17.28 21.40
C ARG A 823 19.58 -17.23 19.93
N GLY A 824 20.54 -17.13 19.00
CA GLY A 824 20.29 -17.16 17.56
C GLY A 824 19.81 -15.85 16.97
N LEU A 825 19.63 -14.80 17.75
CA LEU A 825 19.37 -13.45 17.24
C LEU A 825 20.70 -12.83 16.81
N ILE A 826 20.96 -12.80 15.51
CA ILE A 826 22.16 -12.17 14.95
C ILE A 826 21.93 -10.68 14.85
N ASN A 827 22.87 -9.90 15.36
CA ASN A 827 22.83 -8.44 15.26
C ASN A 827 23.27 -7.98 13.87
N ASP A 828 22.47 -7.14 13.24
CA ASP A 828 22.75 -6.52 11.95
C ASP A 828 22.62 -4.99 12.03
N HIS A 829 22.86 -4.30 10.92
CA HIS A 829 22.78 -2.86 10.88
C HIS A 829 21.35 -2.36 11.11
N ALA A 830 20.34 -3.03 10.54
CA ALA A 830 18.94 -2.64 10.71
C ALA A 830 18.49 -2.69 12.18
N LEU A 831 18.80 -3.79 12.85
CA LEU A 831 18.45 -3.99 14.27
C LEU A 831 19.17 -2.98 15.17
N ARG A 832 20.44 -2.68 14.89
CA ARG A 832 21.24 -1.67 15.62
C ARG A 832 20.68 -0.27 15.44
N TRP A 833 20.34 0.13 14.22
CA TRP A 833 19.74 1.43 13.95
C TRP A 833 18.36 1.58 14.62
N ASN A 834 17.53 0.53 14.63
CA ASN A 834 16.26 0.53 15.34
C ASN A 834 16.47 0.71 16.85
N ALA A 835 17.46 0.03 17.41
CA ALA A 835 17.83 0.18 18.84
C ALA A 835 18.37 1.58 19.15
N LEU A 836 19.24 2.12 18.32
CA LEU A 836 19.81 3.45 18.48
C LEU A 836 18.72 4.53 18.40
N THR A 837 17.86 4.47 17.40
CA THR A 837 16.74 5.42 17.23
C THR A 837 15.79 5.37 18.43
N ALA A 838 15.51 4.17 18.97
CA ALA A 838 14.72 4.04 20.20
C ALA A 838 15.40 4.71 21.41
N LEU A 839 16.71 4.53 21.59
CA LEU A 839 17.46 5.16 22.68
C LEU A 839 17.60 6.69 22.48
N VAL A 840 17.78 7.16 21.25
CA VAL A 840 17.77 8.58 20.90
C VAL A 840 16.44 9.21 21.28
N SER A 841 15.32 8.58 20.88
CA SER A 841 13.98 9.05 21.22
C SER A 841 13.74 9.12 22.73
N LEU A 842 14.41 8.29 23.51
CA LEU A 842 14.33 8.31 24.98
C LEU A 842 15.33 9.29 25.63
N GLY A 843 16.18 9.97 24.85
CA GLY A 843 17.27 10.84 25.35
C GLY A 843 18.41 10.09 26.02
N TRP A 844 18.63 8.82 25.67
CA TRP A 844 19.68 7.95 26.22
C TRP A 844 20.85 7.71 25.24
N ALA A 845 20.76 8.21 24.03
CA ALA A 845 21.84 8.29 23.05
C ALA A 845 21.82 9.70 22.43
N ASP A 846 22.96 10.12 21.92
CA ASP A 846 23.17 11.48 21.39
C ASP A 846 23.74 11.47 19.96
N GLN A 847 24.03 12.66 19.44
CA GLN A 847 24.59 12.84 18.08
C GLN A 847 25.95 12.14 17.92
N THR A 848 26.71 11.91 18.99
CA THR A 848 28.00 11.20 18.93
C THR A 848 27.77 9.71 18.67
N ASP A 849 26.73 9.13 19.27
CA ASP A 849 26.37 7.74 19.06
C ASP A 849 25.84 7.54 17.63
N ILE A 850 25.02 8.47 17.13
CA ILE A 850 24.53 8.46 15.73
C ILE A 850 25.70 8.55 14.75
N ALA A 851 26.63 9.48 14.95
CA ALA A 851 27.82 9.63 14.08
C ALA A 851 28.70 8.37 14.09
N ARG A 852 28.84 7.71 15.25
CA ARG A 852 29.58 6.45 15.37
C ARG A 852 28.92 5.33 14.57
N GLU A 853 27.61 5.16 14.68
CA GLU A 853 26.88 4.13 13.94
C GLU A 853 26.87 4.41 12.43
N ASN A 854 26.70 5.69 12.01
CA ASN A 854 26.78 6.10 10.61
C ASN A 854 28.17 5.86 9.99
N HIS A 855 29.23 5.98 10.81
CA HIS A 855 30.58 5.64 10.36
C HIS A 855 30.75 4.11 10.16
N SER A 856 30.07 3.29 10.93
CA SER A 856 30.09 1.82 10.79
C SER A 856 29.16 1.32 9.68
N ASP A 857 28.16 2.10 9.28
CA ASP A 857 27.23 1.82 8.19
C ASP A 857 27.15 3.01 7.22
N PRO A 858 28.16 3.21 6.33
CA PRO A 858 28.21 4.34 5.41
C PRO A 858 27.30 4.21 4.19
N SER A 859 26.44 3.22 4.17
CA SER A 859 25.51 2.96 3.07
C SER A 859 24.41 4.03 2.94
N SER A 860 23.71 4.06 1.80
CA SER A 860 22.54 4.92 1.58
C SER A 860 21.47 4.72 2.66
N SER A 861 21.11 3.46 2.96
CA SER A 861 20.15 3.16 4.02
C SER A 861 20.64 3.53 5.42
N GLY A 862 21.93 3.34 5.71
CA GLY A 862 22.55 3.81 6.97
C GLY A 862 22.43 5.32 7.13
N ARG A 863 22.70 6.08 6.06
CA ARG A 863 22.55 7.53 6.05
C ARG A 863 21.10 7.98 6.32
N LEU A 864 20.12 7.39 5.66
CA LEU A 864 18.70 7.70 5.91
C LEU A 864 18.29 7.41 7.36
N ARG A 865 18.75 6.30 7.92
CA ARG A 865 18.52 5.96 9.34
C ARG A 865 19.21 6.95 10.28
N ALA A 866 20.40 7.47 9.91
CA ALA A 866 21.08 8.50 10.66
C ALA A 866 20.34 9.85 10.63
N GLU A 867 19.75 10.22 9.49
CA GLU A 867 18.89 11.42 9.38
C GLU A 867 17.65 11.28 10.28
N THR A 868 16.97 10.12 10.22
CA THR A 868 15.83 9.84 11.10
C THR A 868 16.22 9.93 12.59
N ALA A 869 17.31 9.29 13.00
CA ALA A 869 17.78 9.31 14.37
C ALA A 869 18.19 10.73 14.80
N SER A 870 18.86 11.50 13.92
CA SER A 870 19.26 12.88 14.18
C SER A 870 18.04 13.79 14.39
N ALA A 871 17.04 13.71 13.52
CA ALA A 871 15.81 14.48 13.66
C ALA A 871 14.93 14.02 14.85
N ALA A 872 15.11 12.78 15.34
CA ALA A 872 14.40 12.24 16.49
C ALA A 872 14.94 12.72 17.85
N LEU A 873 16.12 13.35 17.90
CA LEU A 873 16.67 13.90 19.15
C LEU A 873 15.65 14.84 19.82
N PRO A 874 15.31 14.64 21.12
CA PRO A 874 14.33 15.44 21.82
C PRO A 874 14.90 16.79 22.30
N LEU A 875 15.39 17.59 21.35
CA LEU A 875 16.02 18.89 21.61
C LEU A 875 15.32 19.96 20.76
N PRO A 876 14.89 21.11 21.35
CA PRO A 876 14.21 22.17 20.60
C PRO A 876 14.97 22.62 19.36
N ILE A 877 16.27 22.84 19.46
CA ILE A 877 17.10 23.29 18.34
C ILE A 877 17.14 22.29 17.17
N VAL A 878 17.00 20.98 17.46
CA VAL A 878 16.92 19.95 16.43
C VAL A 878 15.58 20.03 15.71
N LYS A 879 14.49 20.27 16.45
CA LYS A 879 13.17 20.39 15.86
C LYS A 879 13.05 21.66 15.00
N ILE A 880 13.62 22.77 15.42
CA ILE A 880 13.69 24.00 14.61
C ILE A 880 14.41 23.72 13.28
N ARG A 881 15.61 23.10 13.32
CA ARG A 881 16.39 22.78 12.10
C ARG A 881 15.68 21.79 11.20
N ALA A 882 15.04 20.77 11.77
CA ALA A 882 14.28 19.81 11.00
C ALA A 882 13.09 20.47 10.28
N TRP A 883 12.36 21.36 10.97
CA TRP A 883 11.27 22.13 10.39
C TRP A 883 11.72 23.09 9.28
N GLU A 884 12.84 23.79 9.49
CA GLU A 884 13.47 24.64 8.47
C GLU A 884 13.84 23.84 7.21
N ALA A 885 14.48 22.66 7.38
CA ALA A 885 14.82 21.76 6.27
C ALA A 885 13.56 21.22 5.54
N ILE A 886 12.50 20.88 6.29
CA ILE A 886 11.22 20.43 5.72
C ILE A 886 10.57 21.54 4.89
N ARG A 887 10.63 22.81 5.31
CA ARG A 887 10.07 23.93 4.55
C ARG A 887 10.83 24.22 3.25
N GLU A 888 12.10 23.84 3.17
CA GLU A 888 12.93 23.91 1.96
C GLU A 888 12.96 22.56 1.21
N ALA A 889 11.90 21.77 1.31
CA ALA A 889 11.81 20.39 0.85
C ALA A 889 12.19 20.18 -0.62
N GLY A 890 12.01 21.16 -1.50
CA GLY A 890 12.38 21.07 -2.92
C GLY A 890 13.87 20.86 -3.18
N ALA A 891 14.74 21.04 -2.16
CA ALA A 891 16.17 20.77 -2.22
C ALA A 891 16.55 19.36 -1.72
N LEU A 892 15.59 18.61 -1.14
CA LEU A 892 15.78 17.28 -0.56
C LEU A 892 15.28 16.19 -1.52
N SER A 893 15.91 15.03 -1.44
CA SER A 893 15.32 13.84 -2.07
C SER A 893 14.11 13.33 -1.25
N ASN A 894 13.27 12.54 -1.90
CA ASN A 894 12.05 11.97 -1.31
C ASN A 894 12.35 11.19 -0.02
N ASP A 895 13.40 10.37 -0.03
CA ASP A 895 13.76 9.50 1.10
C ASP A 895 14.35 10.30 2.25
N VAL A 896 15.19 11.31 1.97
CA VAL A 896 15.75 12.20 2.99
C VAL A 896 14.64 13.01 3.66
N LEU A 897 13.70 13.56 2.88
CA LEU A 897 12.54 14.27 3.43
C LEU A 897 11.71 13.35 4.34
N SER A 898 11.42 12.14 3.89
CA SER A 898 10.67 11.14 4.67
C SER A 898 11.39 10.78 5.98
N ALA A 899 12.72 10.63 5.94
CA ALA A 899 13.54 10.34 7.09
C ALA A 899 13.51 11.48 8.14
N ILE A 900 13.63 12.73 7.67
CA ILE A 900 13.55 13.92 8.55
C ILE A 900 12.16 14.04 9.17
N ILE A 901 11.09 13.89 8.40
CA ILE A 901 9.70 13.93 8.90
C ILE A 901 9.49 12.85 9.98
N ALA A 902 9.91 11.60 9.71
CA ALA A 902 9.76 10.50 10.66
C ALA A 902 10.46 10.78 12.00
N GLY A 903 11.65 11.37 11.98
CA GLY A 903 12.37 11.79 13.16
C GLY A 903 11.74 13.03 13.85
N PHE A 904 11.25 13.99 13.06
CA PHE A 904 10.60 15.20 13.58
C PHE A 904 9.37 14.87 14.44
N ILE A 905 8.51 13.94 13.95
CA ILE A 905 7.28 13.51 14.64
C ILE A 905 7.50 12.33 15.61
N ALA A 906 8.74 12.00 15.97
CA ALA A 906 9.00 10.90 16.91
C ALA A 906 8.23 11.09 18.23
N PRO A 907 7.79 10.01 18.90
CA PRO A 907 6.91 10.09 20.08
C PRO A 907 7.42 10.99 21.21
N SER A 908 8.74 11.10 21.37
CA SER A 908 9.37 11.99 22.37
C SER A 908 9.32 13.47 22.00
N ALA A 909 9.05 13.77 20.74
CA ALA A 909 9.06 15.13 20.21
C ALA A 909 7.75 15.89 20.44
N MET A 910 6.63 15.18 20.69
CA MET A 910 5.28 15.78 20.75
C MET A 910 5.20 17.09 21.56
N PRO A 911 5.75 17.19 22.79
CA PRO A 911 5.70 18.46 23.52
C PRO A 911 6.55 19.58 22.90
N LEU A 912 7.51 19.26 22.02
CA LEU A 912 8.44 20.20 21.41
C LEU A 912 7.98 20.71 20.04
N ILE A 913 6.99 20.04 19.46
CA ILE A 913 6.50 20.34 18.11
C ILE A 913 5.08 20.90 18.09
N GLU A 914 4.46 21.06 19.24
CA GLU A 914 3.11 21.62 19.35
C GLU A 914 2.98 23.03 18.72
N GLU A 915 4.03 23.84 18.78
CA GLU A 915 4.08 25.18 18.20
C GLU A 915 3.95 25.20 16.67
N TYR A 916 4.22 24.07 15.98
CA TYR A 916 4.15 23.97 14.51
C TYR A 916 2.77 23.60 13.97
N VAL A 917 1.77 23.38 14.84
CA VAL A 917 0.39 23.07 14.40
C VAL A 917 -0.19 24.17 13.52
N ASP A 918 -0.06 25.44 13.93
CA ASP A 918 -0.56 26.57 13.14
C ASP A 918 0.25 26.76 11.86
N GLU A 919 1.57 26.62 11.93
CA GLU A 919 2.45 26.75 10.75
C GLU A 919 2.14 25.67 9.69
N TYR A 920 1.72 24.47 10.11
CA TYR A 920 1.28 23.42 9.18
C TYR A 920 0.08 23.87 8.35
N PHE A 921 -0.99 24.37 8.99
CA PHE A 921 -2.20 24.82 8.30
C PHE A 921 -1.94 26.04 7.41
N ASP A 922 -1.11 26.97 7.88
CA ASP A 922 -0.72 28.15 7.10
C ASP A 922 0.12 27.76 5.85
N GLY A 923 0.91 26.68 5.96
CA GLY A 923 1.79 26.19 4.91
C GLY A 923 1.14 25.27 3.87
N LEU A 924 -0.06 24.69 4.13
CA LEU A 924 -0.65 23.61 3.30
C LEU A 924 -0.74 23.90 1.80
N LEU A 925 -1.20 25.10 1.41
CA LEU A 925 -1.26 25.50 0.00
C LEU A 925 0.14 25.61 -0.63
N GLY A 926 1.10 26.18 0.11
CA GLY A 926 2.50 26.27 -0.34
C GLY A 926 3.13 24.89 -0.53
N PHE A 927 2.90 23.96 0.42
CA PHE A 927 3.37 22.58 0.29
C PHE A 927 2.91 21.91 -1.00
N TRP A 928 1.68 22.20 -1.42
CA TRP A 928 1.11 21.62 -2.64
C TRP A 928 1.54 22.35 -3.92
N MET A 929 1.56 23.69 -3.91
CA MET A 929 1.75 24.49 -5.12
C MET A 929 3.21 24.66 -5.52
N ASP A 930 4.15 24.60 -4.55
CA ASP A 930 5.57 24.92 -4.75
C ASP A 930 6.45 23.68 -4.95
N ASN A 931 5.87 22.47 -4.80
CA ASN A 931 6.61 21.21 -4.86
C ASN A 931 6.03 20.25 -5.91
N SER A 932 6.80 19.21 -6.26
CA SER A 932 6.25 18.08 -7.01
C SER A 932 5.16 17.38 -6.17
N ILE A 933 4.24 16.68 -6.83
CA ILE A 933 3.15 16.00 -6.12
C ILE A 933 3.67 14.97 -5.10
N GLU A 934 4.82 14.35 -5.38
CA GLU A 934 5.43 13.37 -4.50
C GLU A 934 5.98 13.99 -3.21
N ILE A 935 6.64 15.13 -3.33
CA ILE A 935 7.09 15.92 -2.17
C ILE A 935 5.89 16.48 -1.41
N ALA A 936 4.92 17.06 -2.13
CA ALA A 936 3.71 17.64 -1.55
C ALA A 936 2.91 16.63 -0.70
N ARG A 937 2.71 15.41 -1.21
CA ARG A 937 2.03 14.32 -0.46
C ARG A 937 2.76 13.97 0.83
N ARG A 938 4.09 13.88 0.80
CA ARG A 938 4.89 13.60 2.00
C ARG A 938 4.75 14.69 3.06
N LEU A 939 4.72 15.95 2.65
CA LEU A 939 4.52 17.09 3.55
C LEU A 939 3.10 17.08 4.14
N VAL A 940 2.08 16.99 3.30
CA VAL A 940 0.66 17.02 3.73
C VAL A 940 0.32 15.85 4.65
N LEU A 941 0.70 14.63 4.29
CA LEU A 941 0.36 13.42 5.05
C LEU A 941 1.26 13.21 6.26
N GLY A 942 2.56 13.42 6.10
CA GLY A 942 3.56 13.15 7.13
C GLY A 942 3.56 14.17 8.26
N LEU A 943 3.19 15.41 7.97
CA LEU A 943 3.15 16.51 8.95
C LEU A 943 1.75 16.80 9.48
N TYR A 944 0.71 16.06 9.10
CA TYR A 944 -0.62 16.29 9.69
C TYR A 944 -0.57 16.16 11.22
N PRO A 945 -1.02 17.18 11.97
CA PRO A 945 -0.63 17.35 13.38
C PRO A 945 -1.43 16.46 14.35
N ARG A 946 -1.50 15.16 14.10
CA ARG A 946 -2.05 14.17 15.04
C ARG A 946 -1.17 13.95 16.28
N TRP A 947 -0.01 14.61 16.34
CA TRP A 947 0.84 14.65 17.55
C TRP A 947 0.40 15.69 18.58
N SER A 948 -0.54 16.59 18.23
CA SER A 948 -1.03 17.63 19.12
C SER A 948 -1.64 17.03 20.39
N VAL A 949 -1.45 17.72 21.49
CA VAL A 949 -2.09 17.38 22.77
C VAL A 949 -3.58 17.71 22.76
N ASP A 950 -4.03 18.58 21.88
CA ASP A 950 -5.44 18.97 21.67
C ASP A 950 -5.93 18.50 20.29
N GLU A 951 -6.25 17.21 20.21
CA GLU A 951 -6.69 16.56 18.96
C GLU A 951 -8.01 17.15 18.43
N GLU A 952 -8.93 17.56 19.35
CA GLU A 952 -10.20 18.20 18.98
C GLU A 952 -9.95 19.55 18.30
N ALA A 953 -9.03 20.36 18.83
CA ALA A 953 -8.65 21.63 18.20
C ALA A 953 -8.02 21.44 16.80
N VAL A 954 -7.29 20.34 16.57
CA VAL A 954 -6.77 20.01 15.23
C VAL A 954 -7.90 19.70 14.25
N VAL A 955 -8.91 18.94 14.67
CA VAL A 955 -10.11 18.69 13.83
C VAL A 955 -10.82 19.99 13.50
N GLU A 956 -11.04 20.87 14.48
CA GLU A 956 -11.67 22.18 14.25
C GLU A 956 -10.85 23.05 13.27
N LYS A 957 -9.52 23.10 13.42
CA LYS A 957 -8.63 23.82 12.48
C LYS A 957 -8.69 23.22 11.08
N THR A 958 -8.75 21.89 10.95
CA THR A 958 -8.89 21.21 9.67
C THR A 958 -10.20 21.58 8.98
N ASP A 959 -11.32 21.54 9.71
CA ASP A 959 -12.63 21.92 9.19
C ASP A 959 -12.66 23.41 8.78
N ALA A 960 -12.05 24.29 9.57
CA ALA A 960 -11.93 25.72 9.24
C ALA A 960 -11.06 25.93 7.98
N TRP A 961 -9.94 25.20 7.86
CA TRP A 961 -9.09 25.30 6.67
C TRP A 961 -9.84 24.82 5.40
N LEU A 962 -10.56 23.70 5.47
CA LEU A 962 -11.36 23.16 4.37
C LEU A 962 -12.48 24.12 3.94
N ALA A 963 -13.11 24.79 4.90
CA ALA A 963 -14.15 25.78 4.62
C ALA A 963 -13.59 27.08 4.00
N ALA A 964 -12.39 27.50 4.42
CA ALA A 964 -11.73 28.70 3.91
C ALA A 964 -11.08 28.49 2.51
N ASN A 965 -10.77 27.24 2.14
CA ASN A 965 -10.03 26.89 0.93
C ASN A 965 -10.86 25.97 0.02
N VAL A 966 -12.08 26.38 -0.29
CA VAL A 966 -13.01 25.59 -1.16
C VAL A 966 -12.47 25.42 -2.59
N ASP A 967 -11.68 26.38 -3.06
CA ASP A 967 -11.06 26.41 -4.38
C ASP A 967 -9.65 25.77 -4.41
N ALA A 968 -9.17 25.19 -3.29
CA ALA A 968 -7.89 24.49 -3.28
C ALA A 968 -7.97 23.24 -4.15
N PRO A 969 -6.82 22.76 -4.71
CA PRO A 969 -6.78 21.55 -5.52
C PRO A 969 -7.54 20.39 -4.87
N ALA A 970 -8.40 19.73 -5.64
CA ALA A 970 -9.25 18.63 -5.13
C ALA A 970 -8.41 17.51 -4.50
N ALA A 971 -7.24 17.26 -5.09
CA ALA A 971 -6.25 16.32 -4.61
C ALA A 971 -5.75 16.65 -3.18
N LEU A 972 -5.35 17.89 -2.93
CA LEU A 972 -4.94 18.35 -1.60
C LEU A 972 -6.09 18.22 -0.59
N ARG A 973 -7.29 18.68 -0.97
CA ARG A 973 -8.47 18.60 -0.11
C ARG A 973 -8.81 17.15 0.28
N ARG A 974 -8.73 16.22 -0.68
CA ARG A 974 -8.92 14.78 -0.44
C ARG A 974 -8.01 14.26 0.67
N LEU A 975 -6.71 14.52 0.59
CA LEU A 975 -5.73 14.07 1.58
C LEU A 975 -6.00 14.65 2.98
N VAL A 976 -6.38 15.92 3.04
CA VAL A 976 -6.71 16.62 4.30
C VAL A 976 -7.98 16.05 4.94
N ILE A 977 -9.01 15.73 4.13
CA ILE A 977 -10.26 15.09 4.59
C ILE A 977 -9.97 13.70 5.17
N GLU A 978 -9.15 12.91 4.51
CA GLU A 978 -8.78 11.55 4.97
C GLU A 978 -8.04 11.61 6.33
N ARG A 979 -7.10 12.54 6.49
CA ARG A 979 -6.38 12.73 7.78
C ARG A 979 -7.30 13.21 8.89
N ARG A 980 -8.23 14.09 8.58
CA ARG A 980 -9.26 14.57 9.49
C ARG A 980 -10.15 13.41 9.96
N ASP A 981 -10.59 12.53 9.07
CA ASP A 981 -11.42 11.36 9.41
C ASP A 981 -10.66 10.38 10.30
N ASP A 982 -9.40 10.07 10.00
CA ASP A 982 -8.55 9.23 10.86
C ASP A 982 -8.44 9.79 12.30
N LEU A 983 -8.24 11.12 12.43
CA LEU A 983 -8.12 11.75 13.74
C LEU A 983 -9.46 11.76 14.50
N ALA A 984 -10.56 12.07 13.82
CA ALA A 984 -11.90 12.03 14.42
C ALA A 984 -12.26 10.62 14.93
N ARG A 985 -11.90 9.59 14.16
CA ARG A 985 -12.04 8.19 14.57
C ARG A 985 -11.20 7.86 15.81
N ALA A 986 -9.95 8.34 15.87
CA ALA A 986 -9.09 8.13 17.02
C ALA A 986 -9.69 8.76 18.30
N ILE A 987 -10.19 10.00 18.21
CA ILE A 987 -10.89 10.70 19.30
C ILE A 987 -12.12 9.89 19.76
N PHE A 988 -12.95 9.45 18.83
CA PHE A 988 -14.11 8.60 19.13
C PHE A 988 -13.70 7.34 19.89
N LEU A 989 -12.71 6.58 19.40
CA LEU A 989 -12.25 5.35 20.05
C LEU A 989 -11.65 5.59 21.44
N LYS A 990 -10.93 6.69 21.64
CA LYS A 990 -10.42 7.10 22.96
C LYS A 990 -11.57 7.44 23.92
N SER A 991 -12.62 8.11 23.45
CA SER A 991 -13.77 8.50 24.25
C SER A 991 -14.58 7.29 24.73
N THR A 992 -14.71 6.23 23.94
CA THR A 992 -15.43 5.00 24.30
C THR A 992 -14.80 4.25 25.47
N GLN A 993 -13.51 4.50 25.77
CA GLN A 993 -12.78 3.88 26.86
C GLN A 993 -13.09 4.54 28.23
N SER A 994 -13.75 5.71 28.24
CA SER A 994 -13.96 6.50 29.46
C SER A 994 -15.11 6.04 30.39
N SER A 995 -16.00 5.20 29.90
CA SER A 995 -17.29 4.93 30.51
C SER A 995 -17.45 3.56 31.17
N ARG A 996 -16.38 2.77 31.30
CA ARG A 996 -16.46 1.41 31.89
C ARG A 996 -15.40 1.23 32.97
N HIS A 997 -15.77 1.57 34.20
CA HIS A 997 -15.20 1.02 35.42
C HIS A 997 -16.07 -0.10 35.91
#